data_6b0bc3e4fdae23f10ae662850da40f65
#
_entry.id   6b0bc3e4fdae23f10ae662850da40f65
#
_cell.length_a   1.000
_cell.length_b   1.000
_cell.length_c   1.000
_cell.angle_alpha   90.00
_cell.angle_beta   90.00
_cell.angle_gamma   90.00
#
_symmetry.space_group_name_H-M   'P 1'
#
loop_
_entity.id
_entity.type
_entity.pdbx_description
1 polymer ?
#
loop_
_entity_poly.entity_id
_entity_poly.type
_entity_poly.pdbx_seq_one_letter_code
_entity_poly.pdbx_strand_id
1 'polypeptide(L)'
;MKTRTNSCLLGTIALLVVLISACGSAQKKPADSVNAGITFRNIAVPGTTLAAYRRCVTGPEHQKRVNNKKRLFITMNDFTDEPMHDRGIPGVVIFDYNNDGYQDIFVSNGPCRPSSLYENMMGTAGKLEFRDVAAQAGLALPGFNANGACAGDINNSGYESIYVLGRNGPNHLLLNEGNGHFKDITQASGAEAGVHSHISCTMGDFSGNGRLDIAIANSSDMKNAKAIMKNTADYNQPNQLLQNMGGNAPRFRDVSVSSGFATTTPLPGQTWAIAAVDLFQNGCTDIVAGTDQGAVPMTKYGGGGDRGFIRVYKNDCHGRFTDVTRQVGLMSSPGAWMGFAFGNFNFNGKISIFGTNFGDFLLPMYGLPQNLGDLSSRWILQRPNGTFADPRSSTFKYPAKSGADPSLGGLHATPFGWGVAALDYDNDGSTDIAYAGSMDGMNGADADNPGTLLRNNGPKKLIKGFYPSFSYDPALANDGADDRRRIITGVAAGDLDNDGHADLVTAAQGVMVGKLTEDHQHFGSPFDDSRYLAEYTSVGVMSYKPAPGNTTDGTLAVEMNKGGNGNNSAAVRTLGAVGLVPGAKANRDGVGAVVGFTPAGLPTQLDPVVAGSSYASQNSLVQTFGMGKSRTGTLEVLWPGGVRNKLFDVQAGERITFPEIPCSYTDKSMSVRDYTSCVRGSLDALVHKGKVSGSMAARFTSSALKAFNEAHQPG
;
A
#
# COMPACT_ATOMS: atom_id res chain seq x y z
N MET A 1 53.96 4.60 58.91
CA MET A 1 53.32 5.57 58.03
C MET A 1 53.68 5.23 56.57
N LYS A 2 52.75 4.99 55.77
CA LYS A 2 52.81 4.42 54.36
C LYS A 2 52.71 2.88 54.31
N THR A 3 51.51 2.40 54.25
CA THR A 3 51.12 1.22 53.47
C THR A 3 49.70 0.86 53.87
N ARG A 4 48.72 1.56 53.33
CA ARG A 4 47.29 1.13 53.34
C ARG A 4 46.46 1.88 52.31
N THR A 5 46.90 1.95 51.06
CA THR A 5 46.10 2.60 50.01
C THR A 5 46.03 1.86 48.66
N ASN A 6 46.67 0.68 48.54
CA ASN A 6 46.66 -0.03 47.26
C ASN A 6 45.74 -1.27 47.16
N SER A 7 45.03 -1.61 48.24
CA SER A 7 44.13 -2.81 48.20
C SER A 7 42.67 -2.47 47.96
N CYS A 8 42.26 -1.21 48.00
CA CYS A 8 40.87 -0.80 47.75
C CYS A 8 40.58 -0.47 46.28
N LEU A 9 41.62 -0.15 45.49
CA LEU A 9 41.41 0.22 44.08
C LEU A 9 41.20 -0.99 43.17
N LEU A 10 41.82 -2.12 43.49
CA LEU A 10 41.64 -3.36 42.73
C LEU A 10 40.30 -4.04 43.02
N GLY A 11 39.75 -3.89 44.21
CA GLY A 11 38.43 -4.41 44.55
C GLY A 11 37.29 -3.65 43.89
N THR A 12 37.47 -2.34 43.69
CA THR A 12 36.44 -1.49 43.03
C THR A 12 36.41 -1.68 41.52
N ILE A 13 37.56 -1.94 40.90
CA ILE A 13 37.61 -2.23 39.45
C ILE A 13 37.04 -3.61 39.14
N ALA A 14 37.33 -4.62 39.98
CA ALA A 14 36.73 -5.95 39.81
C ALA A 14 35.21 -5.96 40.04
N LEU A 15 34.71 -5.15 40.97
CA LEU A 15 33.27 -5.02 41.23
C LEU A 15 32.57 -4.20 40.12
N LEU A 16 33.26 -3.24 39.51
CA LEU A 16 32.73 -2.47 38.38
C LEU A 16 32.70 -3.30 37.08
N VAL A 17 33.68 -4.17 36.86
CA VAL A 17 33.69 -5.10 35.71
C VAL A 17 32.66 -6.21 35.87
N VAL A 18 32.43 -6.69 37.10
CA VAL A 18 31.36 -7.67 37.39
C VAL A 18 29.96 -7.02 37.31
N LEU A 19 29.82 -5.73 37.69
CA LEU A 19 28.57 -4.99 37.54
C LEU A 19 28.29 -4.61 36.05
N ILE A 20 29.33 -4.40 35.25
CA ILE A 20 29.15 -4.15 33.80
C ILE A 20 28.86 -5.45 33.05
N SER A 21 29.39 -6.59 33.47
CA SER A 21 29.03 -7.90 32.91
C SER A 21 27.75 -8.50 33.50
N ALA A 22 27.24 -8.00 34.63
CA ALA A 22 25.90 -8.35 35.14
C ALA A 22 24.82 -7.34 34.80
N CYS A 23 25.13 -6.20 34.20
CA CYS A 23 24.27 -5.44 33.32
C CYS A 23 24.30 -6.04 31.93
N GLY A 24 24.15 -7.36 31.86
CA GLY A 24 23.67 -8.01 30.65
C GLY A 24 22.37 -7.32 30.28
N SER A 25 22.41 -6.66 29.16
CA SER A 25 21.31 -6.11 28.39
C SER A 25 19.93 -6.43 28.98
N ALA A 26 19.47 -5.71 29.99
CA ALA A 26 18.07 -5.43 30.05
C ALA A 26 17.79 -4.63 28.76
N GLN A 27 17.44 -5.33 27.70
CA GLN A 27 16.86 -4.74 26.49
C GLN A 27 15.78 -3.80 27.01
N LYS A 28 16.02 -2.51 26.90
CA LYS A 28 14.97 -1.53 27.12
C LYS A 28 13.90 -1.91 26.11
N LYS A 29 12.80 -2.48 26.59
CA LYS A 29 11.57 -2.57 25.81
C LYS A 29 11.38 -1.22 25.13
N PRO A 30 11.14 -1.17 23.82
CA PRO A 30 10.83 0.09 23.17
C PRO A 30 9.76 0.78 24.01
N ALA A 31 9.96 2.05 24.33
CA ALA A 31 9.10 2.78 25.25
C ALA A 31 7.62 2.85 24.77
N ASP A 32 7.36 2.47 23.52
CA ASP A 32 6.08 2.62 22.82
C ASP A 32 5.60 1.34 22.10
N SER A 33 6.10 0.15 22.46
CA SER A 33 5.48 -1.09 21.95
C SER A 33 4.16 -1.35 22.67
N VAL A 34 3.09 -1.50 21.91
CA VAL A 34 1.75 -1.82 22.40
C VAL A 34 1.39 -3.21 21.88
N ASN A 35 0.88 -4.06 22.75
CA ASN A 35 0.20 -5.28 22.34
C ASN A 35 -1.30 -5.00 22.31
N ALA A 36 -1.88 -4.94 21.11
CA ALA A 36 -3.31 -4.73 20.93
C ALA A 36 -4.16 -5.95 21.28
N GLY A 37 -3.52 -7.06 21.67
CA GLY A 37 -4.17 -8.33 21.95
C GLY A 37 -4.54 -9.12 20.68
N ILE A 38 -4.00 -8.71 19.53
CA ILE A 38 -4.21 -9.36 18.23
C ILE A 38 -3.10 -10.38 17.98
N THR A 39 -3.45 -11.44 17.28
CA THR A 39 -2.49 -12.45 16.81
C THR A 39 -2.69 -12.69 15.32
N PHE A 40 -1.58 -12.75 14.60
CA PHE A 40 -1.53 -13.19 13.21
C PHE A 40 -1.02 -14.63 13.14
N ARG A 41 -1.47 -15.34 12.12
CA ARG A 41 -1.01 -16.71 11.84
C ARG A 41 -0.82 -16.92 10.34
N ASN A 42 0.40 -17.22 9.93
CA ASN A 42 0.67 -17.61 8.56
C ASN A 42 0.06 -18.98 8.24
N ILE A 43 -0.73 -19.04 7.17
CA ILE A 43 -1.33 -20.29 6.65
C ILE A 43 -0.62 -20.82 5.40
N ALA A 44 0.34 -20.11 4.84
CA ALA A 44 1.19 -20.57 3.75
C ALA A 44 2.29 -21.49 4.29
N VAL A 45 1.89 -22.60 4.94
CA VAL A 45 2.78 -23.55 5.61
C VAL A 45 3.03 -24.78 4.74
N PRO A 46 4.15 -25.53 4.95
CA PRO A 46 4.46 -26.71 4.17
C PRO A 46 3.28 -27.69 4.06
N GLY A 47 2.97 -28.10 2.84
CA GLY A 47 1.84 -28.98 2.53
C GLY A 47 0.60 -28.23 1.99
N THR A 48 0.57 -26.91 2.04
CA THR A 48 -0.50 -26.10 1.40
C THR A 48 -0.11 -25.67 -0.01
N THR A 49 -1.11 -25.36 -0.84
CA THR A 49 -0.89 -24.81 -2.19
C THR A 49 -0.24 -23.43 -2.16
N LEU A 50 -0.55 -22.62 -1.16
CA LEU A 50 0.08 -21.31 -0.94
C LEU A 50 1.59 -21.42 -0.74
N ALA A 51 2.03 -22.43 0.07
CA ALA A 51 3.44 -22.67 0.30
C ALA A 51 4.19 -23.23 -0.92
N ALA A 52 3.46 -23.61 -1.97
CA ALA A 52 4.07 -24.08 -3.23
C ALA A 52 4.50 -22.90 -4.14
N TYR A 53 4.00 -21.68 -3.89
CA TYR A 53 4.44 -20.51 -4.64
C TYR A 53 5.95 -20.31 -4.54
N ARG A 54 6.57 -20.08 -5.68
CA ARG A 54 8.00 -19.75 -5.78
C ARG A 54 8.18 -18.68 -6.84
N ARG A 55 8.58 -17.48 -6.42
CA ARG A 55 9.07 -16.47 -7.36
C ARG A 55 10.42 -16.91 -7.88
N CYS A 56 10.50 -17.19 -9.17
CA CYS A 56 11.74 -17.69 -9.71
C CYS A 56 12.84 -16.62 -9.74
N VAL A 57 13.99 -17.00 -9.21
CA VAL A 57 15.22 -16.24 -9.35
C VAL A 57 15.73 -16.43 -10.77
N THR A 58 15.93 -15.36 -11.51
CA THR A 58 16.38 -15.45 -12.89
C THR A 58 17.80 -15.96 -13.01
N GLY A 59 17.91 -17.05 -13.72
CA GLY A 59 19.11 -17.57 -14.36
C GLY A 59 20.28 -17.98 -13.46
N PRO A 60 20.93 -19.09 -13.78
CA PRO A 60 22.09 -19.56 -13.05
C PRO A 60 23.27 -18.57 -13.07
N GLU A 61 23.33 -17.68 -14.04
CA GLU A 61 24.37 -16.64 -14.14
C GLU A 61 24.23 -15.57 -13.05
N HIS A 62 23.03 -15.08 -12.80
CA HIS A 62 22.78 -14.12 -11.70
C HIS A 62 23.06 -14.77 -10.35
N GLN A 63 22.54 -15.97 -10.11
CA GLN A 63 22.78 -16.71 -8.87
C GLN A 63 24.28 -16.94 -8.64
N LYS A 64 25.03 -17.28 -9.70
CA LYS A 64 26.47 -17.43 -9.63
C LYS A 64 27.20 -16.14 -9.28
N ARG A 65 26.76 -15.01 -9.81
CA ARG A 65 27.32 -13.69 -9.48
C ARG A 65 27.07 -13.30 -8.04
N VAL A 66 25.83 -13.45 -7.57
CA VAL A 66 25.45 -13.17 -6.17
C VAL A 66 26.24 -14.07 -5.21
N ASN A 67 26.36 -15.35 -5.51
CA ASN A 67 27.08 -16.31 -4.66
C ASN A 67 28.60 -16.07 -4.62
N ASN A 68 29.17 -15.48 -5.65
CA ASN A 68 30.61 -15.20 -5.72
C ASN A 68 31.01 -13.90 -5.05
N LYS A 69 30.07 -13.04 -4.64
CA LYS A 69 30.41 -11.80 -3.94
C LYS A 69 30.86 -12.11 -2.52
N LYS A 70 32.08 -11.67 -2.21
CA LYS A 70 32.70 -11.83 -0.88
C LYS A 70 32.33 -10.71 0.09
N ARG A 71 31.58 -9.71 -0.35
CA ARG A 71 31.15 -8.55 0.43
C ARG A 71 29.76 -8.09 0.01
N LEU A 72 29.08 -7.40 0.92
CA LEU A 72 27.82 -6.73 0.66
C LEU A 72 27.98 -5.58 -0.37
N PHE A 73 26.85 -5.19 -0.93
CA PHE A 73 26.77 -3.95 -1.70
C PHE A 73 26.89 -2.76 -0.77
N ILE A 74 28.02 -2.11 -0.75
CA ILE A 74 28.31 -0.96 0.10
C ILE A 74 28.57 0.31 -0.69
N THR A 75 28.54 0.26 -2.00
CA THR A 75 28.73 1.42 -2.86
C THR A 75 27.71 1.45 -4.00
N MET A 76 27.44 2.63 -4.54
CA MET A 76 26.58 2.76 -5.71
C MET A 76 27.08 1.97 -6.93
N ASN A 77 28.38 1.76 -7.05
CA ASN A 77 28.93 0.90 -8.11
C ASN A 77 28.53 -0.56 -7.90
N ASP A 78 28.51 -1.04 -6.68
CA ASP A 78 28.04 -2.40 -6.39
C ASP A 78 26.57 -2.56 -6.79
N PHE A 79 25.73 -1.58 -6.49
CA PHE A 79 24.32 -1.56 -6.88
C PHE A 79 24.12 -1.55 -8.40
N THR A 80 24.97 -0.83 -9.14
CA THR A 80 24.88 -0.76 -10.61
C THR A 80 25.46 -1.98 -11.31
N ASP A 81 26.37 -2.70 -10.67
CA ASP A 81 27.00 -3.91 -11.22
C ASP A 81 26.12 -5.16 -11.07
N GLU A 82 25.20 -5.13 -10.12
CA GLU A 82 24.24 -6.23 -9.84
C GLU A 82 22.81 -5.69 -9.79
N PRO A 83 22.27 -5.35 -10.92
CA PRO A 83 20.95 -4.76 -10.96
C PRO A 83 19.88 -5.76 -10.48
N MET A 84 18.97 -5.27 -9.64
CA MET A 84 17.83 -6.03 -9.09
C MET A 84 16.81 -6.48 -10.14
N HIS A 85 16.96 -6.05 -11.36
CA HIS A 85 15.96 -6.16 -12.40
C HIS A 85 15.77 -7.54 -12.99
N ASP A 86 16.69 -8.45 -12.79
CA ASP A 86 16.52 -9.79 -13.33
C ASP A 86 15.42 -10.58 -12.62
N ARG A 87 15.07 -10.23 -11.39
CA ARG A 87 14.08 -10.98 -10.59
C ARG A 87 12.64 -10.48 -10.76
N GLY A 88 12.46 -9.24 -11.23
CA GLY A 88 11.18 -8.59 -11.22
C GLY A 88 10.61 -8.45 -9.80
N ILE A 89 9.40 -7.96 -9.70
CA ILE A 89 8.76 -7.61 -8.46
C ILE A 89 7.48 -8.43 -8.34
N PRO A 90 7.35 -9.36 -7.39
CA PRO A 90 6.08 -10.03 -7.18
C PRO A 90 5.06 -9.01 -6.62
N GLY A 91 3.98 -8.80 -7.36
CA GLY A 91 2.82 -8.07 -6.90
C GLY A 91 1.74 -9.03 -6.42
N VAL A 92 0.94 -8.55 -5.48
CA VAL A 92 -0.22 -9.24 -4.92
C VAL A 92 -1.47 -8.44 -5.22
N VAL A 93 -2.52 -9.09 -5.69
CA VAL A 93 -3.86 -8.50 -5.86
C VAL A 93 -4.87 -9.35 -5.11
N ILE A 94 -5.63 -8.73 -4.21
CA ILE A 94 -6.74 -9.38 -3.50
C ILE A 94 -8.04 -8.91 -4.15
N PHE A 95 -8.84 -9.85 -4.66
CA PHE A 95 -10.09 -9.57 -5.35
C PHE A 95 -11.00 -10.81 -5.39
N ASP A 96 -12.28 -10.64 -5.63
CA ASP A 96 -13.26 -11.73 -5.75
C ASP A 96 -13.50 -12.02 -7.24
N TYR A 97 -12.66 -12.90 -7.84
CA TYR A 97 -12.67 -13.10 -9.29
C TYR A 97 -13.90 -13.84 -9.81
N ASN A 98 -14.52 -14.66 -8.97
CA ASN A 98 -15.65 -15.52 -9.33
C ASN A 98 -17.00 -15.03 -8.76
N ASN A 99 -17.00 -13.93 -7.98
CA ASN A 99 -18.15 -13.34 -7.30
C ASN A 99 -18.85 -14.31 -6.33
N ASP A 100 -18.08 -15.15 -5.62
CA ASP A 100 -18.63 -16.04 -4.59
C ASP A 100 -18.69 -15.38 -3.19
N GLY A 101 -18.20 -14.13 -3.08
CA GLY A 101 -18.25 -13.32 -1.86
C GLY A 101 -17.02 -13.47 -0.96
N TYR A 102 -16.05 -14.28 -1.36
CA TYR A 102 -14.77 -14.41 -0.66
C TYR A 102 -13.63 -13.92 -1.55
N GLN A 103 -12.61 -13.34 -0.90
CA GLN A 103 -11.50 -12.74 -1.62
C GLN A 103 -10.49 -13.81 -2.03
N ASP A 104 -10.06 -13.73 -3.28
CA ASP A 104 -9.02 -14.56 -3.89
C ASP A 104 -7.70 -13.80 -3.97
N ILE A 105 -6.62 -14.51 -4.27
CA ILE A 105 -5.28 -13.92 -4.28
C ILE A 105 -4.60 -14.20 -5.63
N PHE A 106 -4.33 -13.16 -6.41
CA PHE A 106 -3.42 -13.24 -7.54
C PHE A 106 -2.01 -12.84 -7.12
N VAL A 107 -1.00 -13.64 -7.55
CA VAL A 107 0.41 -13.33 -7.31
C VAL A 107 1.18 -13.45 -8.63
N SER A 108 1.78 -12.35 -9.05
CA SER A 108 2.57 -12.30 -10.27
C SER A 108 3.88 -13.09 -10.13
N ASN A 109 4.40 -13.63 -11.24
CA ASN A 109 5.64 -14.41 -11.22
C ASN A 109 6.58 -14.03 -12.38
N GLY A 110 7.80 -14.53 -12.31
CA GLY A 110 8.83 -14.30 -13.33
C GLY A 110 8.75 -15.29 -14.51
N PRO A 111 9.68 -15.17 -15.49
CA PRO A 111 9.55 -15.90 -16.76
C PRO A 111 9.76 -17.41 -16.63
N CYS A 112 10.37 -17.91 -15.55
CA CYS A 112 10.63 -19.32 -15.37
C CYS A 112 9.53 -20.08 -14.61
N ARG A 113 8.52 -19.38 -14.09
CA ARG A 113 7.33 -19.96 -13.45
C ARG A 113 6.09 -19.14 -13.79
N PRO A 114 4.93 -19.76 -13.96
CA PRO A 114 3.68 -19.05 -14.19
C PRO A 114 3.26 -18.25 -12.96
N SER A 115 2.44 -17.22 -13.18
CA SER A 115 1.70 -16.54 -12.11
C SER A 115 0.66 -17.46 -11.49
N SER A 116 0.25 -17.19 -10.26
CA SER A 116 -0.74 -17.98 -9.51
C SER A 116 -2.01 -17.18 -9.26
N LEU A 117 -3.17 -17.85 -9.34
CA LEU A 117 -4.46 -17.39 -8.85
C LEU A 117 -4.95 -18.38 -7.81
N TYR A 118 -4.94 -17.98 -6.56
CA TYR A 118 -5.40 -18.79 -5.45
C TYR A 118 -6.87 -18.52 -5.17
N GLU A 119 -7.74 -19.43 -5.63
CA GLU A 119 -9.16 -19.43 -5.31
C GLU A 119 -9.38 -19.77 -3.84
N ASN A 120 -10.12 -18.94 -3.15
CA ASN A 120 -10.53 -19.16 -1.79
C ASN A 120 -11.70 -20.14 -1.72
N MET A 121 -11.49 -21.31 -1.13
CA MET A 121 -12.49 -22.37 -1.11
C MET A 121 -13.61 -22.16 -0.07
N MET A 122 -13.60 -21.04 0.66
CA MET A 122 -14.67 -20.70 1.60
C MET A 122 -16.03 -20.60 0.89
N GLY A 123 -16.10 -19.96 -0.29
CA GLY A 123 -17.33 -19.82 -1.05
C GLY A 123 -17.85 -21.13 -1.64
N THR A 124 -16.95 -21.98 -2.12
CA THR A 124 -17.32 -23.21 -2.83
C THR A 124 -17.33 -24.46 -1.96
N ALA A 125 -16.47 -24.57 -0.95
CA ALA A 125 -16.36 -25.74 -0.08
C ALA A 125 -16.58 -25.47 1.42
N GLY A 126 -16.78 -24.20 1.82
CA GLY A 126 -16.98 -23.81 3.21
C GLY A 126 -15.73 -24.02 4.08
N LYS A 127 -14.53 -23.97 3.48
CA LYS A 127 -13.26 -24.19 4.16
C LYS A 127 -12.26 -23.13 3.74
N LEU A 128 -11.51 -22.61 4.72
CA LEU A 128 -10.38 -21.70 4.47
C LEU A 128 -9.18 -22.51 3.92
N GLU A 129 -9.26 -22.82 2.66
CA GLU A 129 -8.20 -23.48 1.87
C GLU A 129 -8.10 -22.71 0.55
N PHE A 130 -6.92 -22.74 -0.05
CA PHE A 130 -6.68 -22.05 -1.32
C PHE A 130 -6.23 -23.07 -2.37
N ARG A 131 -6.75 -22.91 -3.60
CA ARG A 131 -6.42 -23.74 -4.74
C ARG A 131 -5.86 -22.88 -5.86
N ASP A 132 -4.69 -23.22 -6.40
CA ASP A 132 -4.15 -22.50 -7.56
C ASP A 132 -4.92 -22.91 -8.82
N VAL A 133 -5.67 -21.97 -9.36
CA VAL A 133 -6.50 -22.13 -10.56
C VAL A 133 -5.99 -21.31 -11.73
N ALA A 134 -4.82 -20.67 -11.64
CA ALA A 134 -4.32 -19.74 -12.65
C ALA A 134 -4.31 -20.32 -14.08
N ALA A 135 -3.88 -21.57 -14.22
CA ALA A 135 -3.86 -22.25 -15.53
C ALA A 135 -5.26 -22.45 -16.10
N GLN A 136 -6.22 -22.85 -15.25
CA GLN A 136 -7.61 -23.10 -15.64
C GLN A 136 -8.31 -21.77 -15.96
N ALA A 137 -8.05 -20.74 -15.14
CA ALA A 137 -8.65 -19.42 -15.32
C ALA A 137 -8.03 -18.60 -16.47
N GLY A 138 -6.89 -19.02 -17.04
CA GLY A 138 -6.20 -18.25 -18.10
C GLY A 138 -5.29 -17.13 -17.57
N LEU A 139 -4.94 -17.13 -16.27
CA LEU A 139 -4.07 -16.13 -15.62
C LEU A 139 -2.64 -16.60 -15.39
N ALA A 140 -2.27 -17.77 -15.79
CA ALA A 140 -0.94 -18.32 -15.52
C ALA A 140 0.20 -17.56 -16.22
N LEU A 141 -0.02 -17.01 -17.42
CA LEU A 141 0.94 -16.22 -18.21
C LEU A 141 2.33 -16.89 -18.28
N PRO A 142 2.47 -18.11 -18.80
CA PRO A 142 3.73 -18.83 -18.81
C PRO A 142 4.78 -18.11 -19.66
N GLY A 143 6.00 -18.01 -19.14
CA GLY A 143 7.12 -17.34 -19.81
C GLY A 143 7.09 -15.81 -19.74
N PHE A 144 6.06 -15.22 -19.13
CA PHE A 144 5.94 -13.79 -18.95
C PHE A 144 6.71 -13.30 -17.73
N ASN A 145 7.49 -12.25 -17.89
CA ASN A 145 8.20 -11.62 -16.76
C ASN A 145 7.30 -10.55 -16.14
N ALA A 146 6.40 -10.98 -15.26
CA ALA A 146 5.44 -10.11 -14.63
C ALA A 146 6.06 -9.34 -13.45
N ASN A 147 5.72 -8.06 -13.38
CA ASN A 147 5.84 -7.25 -12.17
C ASN A 147 4.49 -7.24 -11.43
N GLY A 148 4.05 -6.06 -11.00
CA GLY A 148 2.78 -5.88 -10.32
C GLY A 148 1.55 -6.08 -11.22
N ALA A 149 0.40 -5.94 -10.58
CA ALA A 149 -0.89 -5.96 -11.25
C ALA A 149 -1.90 -5.05 -10.51
N CYS A 150 -2.98 -4.70 -11.20
CA CYS A 150 -4.15 -4.07 -10.63
C CYS A 150 -5.42 -4.66 -11.24
N ALA A 151 -6.52 -4.70 -10.48
CA ALA A 151 -7.78 -5.31 -10.89
C ALA A 151 -8.95 -4.34 -10.73
N GLY A 152 -9.97 -4.48 -11.56
CA GLY A 152 -11.20 -3.74 -11.51
C GLY A 152 -12.13 -4.11 -12.65
N ASP A 153 -13.41 -3.79 -12.52
CA ASP A 153 -14.44 -4.07 -13.53
C ASP A 153 -14.40 -3.03 -14.67
N ILE A 154 -13.52 -3.27 -15.64
CA ILE A 154 -13.22 -2.34 -16.73
C ILE A 154 -14.37 -2.17 -17.74
N ASN A 155 -15.35 -3.06 -17.75
CA ASN A 155 -16.50 -3.04 -18.67
C ASN A 155 -17.85 -2.93 -17.95
N ASN A 156 -17.86 -2.73 -16.64
CA ASN A 156 -19.05 -2.66 -15.78
C ASN A 156 -19.94 -3.93 -15.84
N SER A 157 -19.32 -5.09 -16.04
CA SER A 157 -20.03 -6.39 -16.11
C SER A 157 -20.45 -6.92 -14.73
N GLY A 158 -19.75 -6.50 -13.69
CA GLY A 158 -19.83 -7.01 -12.32
C GLY A 158 -18.73 -8.01 -11.99
N TYR A 159 -17.74 -8.20 -12.88
CA TYR A 159 -16.60 -9.08 -12.67
C TYR A 159 -15.29 -8.31 -12.88
N GLU A 160 -14.43 -8.35 -11.89
CA GLU A 160 -13.15 -7.66 -11.91
C GLU A 160 -12.19 -8.33 -12.91
N SER A 161 -11.67 -7.54 -13.85
CA SER A 161 -10.61 -7.90 -14.79
C SER A 161 -9.25 -7.53 -14.19
N ILE A 162 -8.16 -8.07 -14.74
CA ILE A 162 -6.83 -7.83 -14.21
C ILE A 162 -5.88 -7.31 -15.28
N TYR A 163 -5.08 -6.31 -14.94
CA TYR A 163 -4.00 -5.76 -15.75
C TYR A 163 -2.67 -6.13 -15.13
N VAL A 164 -1.89 -6.96 -15.83
CA VAL A 164 -0.60 -7.49 -15.35
C VAL A 164 0.54 -6.80 -16.08
N LEU A 165 1.45 -6.24 -15.30
CA LEU A 165 2.55 -5.42 -15.81
C LEU A 165 3.74 -6.26 -16.27
N GLY A 166 4.26 -5.91 -17.45
CA GLY A 166 5.44 -6.53 -18.04
C GLY A 166 6.72 -5.79 -17.66
N ARG A 167 7.72 -6.53 -17.20
CA ARG A 167 9.04 -5.99 -16.97
C ARG A 167 9.87 -6.00 -18.25
N ASN A 168 10.18 -4.83 -18.78
CA ASN A 168 10.86 -4.66 -20.07
C ASN A 168 10.13 -5.37 -21.23
N GLY A 169 8.81 -5.37 -21.18
CA GLY A 169 7.91 -5.98 -22.16
C GLY A 169 6.53 -5.33 -22.14
N PRO A 170 5.63 -5.70 -23.06
CA PRO A 170 4.26 -5.22 -23.03
C PRO A 170 3.52 -5.74 -21.80
N ASN A 171 2.46 -5.07 -21.41
CA ASN A 171 1.55 -5.52 -20.36
C ASN A 171 0.51 -6.49 -20.91
N HIS A 172 -0.25 -7.14 -20.02
CA HIS A 172 -1.40 -7.97 -20.38
C HIS A 172 -2.68 -7.46 -19.72
N LEU A 173 -3.74 -7.30 -20.51
CA LEU A 173 -5.09 -7.02 -20.04
C LEU A 173 -5.95 -8.27 -20.20
N LEU A 174 -6.37 -8.84 -19.10
CA LEU A 174 -7.10 -10.09 -19.02
C LEU A 174 -8.53 -9.79 -18.56
N LEU A 175 -9.47 -9.84 -19.52
CA LEU A 175 -10.88 -9.57 -19.29
C LEU A 175 -11.53 -10.78 -18.60
N ASN A 176 -12.18 -10.56 -17.47
CA ASN A 176 -12.99 -11.57 -16.80
C ASN A 176 -14.31 -11.77 -17.56
N GLU A 177 -14.57 -13.00 -18.00
CA GLU A 177 -15.78 -13.36 -18.76
C GLU A 177 -16.98 -13.73 -17.86
N GLY A 178 -16.81 -13.71 -16.53
CA GLY A 178 -17.86 -14.00 -15.55
C GLY A 178 -18.20 -15.50 -15.40
N ASN A 179 -17.37 -16.36 -15.94
CA ASN A 179 -17.53 -17.82 -15.90
C ASN A 179 -16.32 -18.53 -15.26
N GLY A 180 -15.49 -17.79 -14.50
CA GLY A 180 -14.25 -18.27 -13.92
C GLY A 180 -13.05 -18.26 -14.88
N HIS A 181 -13.22 -17.71 -16.10
CA HIS A 181 -12.17 -17.63 -17.11
C HIS A 181 -11.86 -16.19 -17.49
N PHE A 182 -10.60 -15.96 -17.79
CA PHE A 182 -10.09 -14.70 -18.30
C PHE A 182 -9.64 -14.84 -19.76
N LYS A 183 -9.98 -13.84 -20.53
CA LYS A 183 -9.58 -13.72 -21.93
C LYS A 183 -8.53 -12.62 -22.08
N ASP A 184 -7.40 -12.95 -22.68
CA ASP A 184 -6.42 -11.94 -23.06
C ASP A 184 -6.96 -11.08 -24.21
N ILE A 185 -7.23 -9.81 -23.90
CA ILE A 185 -7.71 -8.81 -24.85
C ILE A 185 -6.67 -7.73 -25.17
N THR A 186 -5.44 -7.90 -24.71
CA THR A 186 -4.37 -6.89 -24.74
C THR A 186 -4.24 -6.22 -26.10
N GLN A 187 -3.96 -6.99 -27.15
CA GLN A 187 -3.81 -6.48 -28.51
C GLN A 187 -5.11 -5.88 -29.05
N ALA A 188 -6.22 -6.59 -28.87
CA ALA A 188 -7.52 -6.16 -29.40
C ALA A 188 -8.01 -4.86 -28.74
N SER A 189 -7.62 -4.62 -27.49
CA SER A 189 -7.99 -3.44 -26.73
C SER A 189 -7.02 -2.26 -26.92
N GLY A 190 -5.78 -2.48 -27.36
CA GLY A 190 -4.74 -1.47 -27.40
C GLY A 190 -4.13 -1.13 -26.03
N ALA A 191 -4.22 -2.07 -25.07
CA ALA A 191 -3.74 -1.86 -23.70
C ALA A 191 -2.30 -2.34 -23.46
N GLU A 192 -1.52 -2.63 -24.48
CA GLU A 192 -0.14 -3.14 -24.39
C GLU A 192 0.81 -2.18 -23.68
N ALA A 193 0.59 -0.87 -23.80
CA ALA A 193 1.42 0.22 -23.26
C ALA A 193 2.90 0.19 -23.74
N GLY A 194 3.22 -0.59 -24.76
CA GLY A 194 4.57 -0.69 -25.33
C GLY A 194 5.57 -1.47 -24.46
N VAL A 195 6.85 -1.25 -24.70
CA VAL A 195 7.94 -1.95 -24.01
C VAL A 195 8.63 -1.00 -23.07
N HIS A 196 8.24 -1.03 -21.79
CA HIS A 196 8.82 -0.21 -20.73
C HIS A 196 9.12 -1.05 -19.49
N SER A 197 9.77 -0.44 -18.52
CA SER A 197 9.93 -1.00 -17.18
C SER A 197 8.71 -0.59 -16.34
N HIS A 198 7.59 -1.28 -16.58
CA HIS A 198 6.34 -1.05 -15.86
C HIS A 198 6.46 -1.59 -14.43
N ILE A 199 6.10 -0.80 -13.42
CA ILE A 199 6.30 -1.15 -12.01
C ILE A 199 4.98 -1.33 -11.28
N SER A 200 4.15 -0.29 -11.26
CA SER A 200 2.86 -0.28 -10.57
C SER A 200 1.78 0.27 -11.48
N CYS A 201 0.55 -0.14 -11.26
CA CYS A 201 -0.61 0.44 -11.94
C CYS A 201 -1.71 0.76 -10.94
N THR A 202 -2.62 1.61 -11.38
CA THR A 202 -3.86 1.91 -10.70
C THR A 202 -4.97 2.13 -11.71
N MET A 203 -6.19 1.76 -11.34
CA MET A 203 -7.37 2.02 -12.15
C MET A 203 -8.22 3.12 -11.52
N GLY A 204 -8.86 3.95 -12.34
CA GLY A 204 -9.75 5.01 -11.90
C GLY A 204 -10.55 5.58 -13.06
N ASP A 205 -11.74 6.10 -12.78
CA ASP A 205 -12.50 6.87 -13.77
C ASP A 205 -11.99 8.31 -13.80
N PHE A 206 -10.95 8.55 -14.58
CA PHE A 206 -10.37 9.89 -14.69
C PHE A 206 -11.15 10.78 -15.67
N SER A 207 -11.78 10.17 -16.64
CA SER A 207 -12.51 10.89 -17.68
C SER A 207 -13.95 11.24 -17.30
N GLY A 208 -14.46 10.76 -16.17
CA GLY A 208 -15.82 10.97 -15.68
C GLY A 208 -16.89 10.28 -16.54
N ASN A 209 -16.51 9.22 -17.26
CA ASN A 209 -17.39 8.49 -18.15
C ASN A 209 -18.00 7.21 -17.53
N GLY A 210 -17.70 6.94 -16.25
CA GLY A 210 -18.17 5.77 -15.51
C GLY A 210 -17.42 4.48 -15.82
N ARG A 211 -16.21 4.56 -16.41
CA ARG A 211 -15.37 3.41 -16.74
C ARG A 211 -13.99 3.56 -16.18
N LEU A 212 -13.38 2.46 -15.83
CA LEU A 212 -12.02 2.46 -15.29
C LEU A 212 -11.00 2.66 -16.42
N ASP A 213 -10.27 3.75 -16.36
CA ASP A 213 -9.04 4.02 -17.10
C ASP A 213 -7.86 3.38 -16.35
N ILE A 214 -6.67 3.27 -16.97
CA ILE A 214 -5.49 2.66 -16.35
C ILE A 214 -4.33 3.65 -16.36
N ALA A 215 -3.80 3.98 -15.18
CA ALA A 215 -2.56 4.73 -15.04
C ALA A 215 -1.40 3.81 -14.65
N ILE A 216 -0.23 4.01 -15.28
CA ILE A 216 0.92 3.12 -15.19
C ILE A 216 2.14 3.91 -14.76
N ALA A 217 2.79 3.45 -13.71
CA ALA A 217 4.07 3.94 -13.25
C ALA A 217 5.22 3.25 -14.00
N ASN A 218 6.07 4.04 -14.65
CA ASN A 218 7.23 3.56 -15.36
C ASN A 218 8.51 4.01 -14.66
N SER A 219 9.48 3.12 -14.60
CA SER A 219 10.80 3.36 -14.04
C SER A 219 11.81 3.63 -15.15
N SER A 220 13.07 3.34 -14.90
CA SER A 220 14.16 3.45 -15.87
C SER A 220 14.37 2.15 -16.63
N ASP A 221 14.94 2.23 -17.83
CA ASP A 221 15.50 1.05 -18.49
C ASP A 221 16.77 0.58 -17.77
N MET A 222 16.58 -0.31 -16.83
CA MET A 222 17.66 -0.78 -15.95
C MET A 222 18.72 -1.66 -16.63
N LYS A 223 18.51 -2.09 -17.88
CA LYS A 223 19.55 -2.82 -18.63
C LYS A 223 20.86 -2.02 -18.77
N ASN A 224 20.77 -0.70 -18.63
CA ASN A 224 21.89 0.21 -18.69
C ASN A 224 22.21 0.85 -17.34
N ALA A 225 22.14 0.11 -16.24
CA ALA A 225 22.29 0.65 -14.90
C ALA A 225 23.54 1.53 -14.70
N LYS A 226 24.69 1.17 -15.29
CA LYS A 226 25.90 2.00 -15.24
C LYS A 226 25.76 3.34 -15.97
N ALA A 227 25.05 3.36 -17.07
CA ALA A 227 24.77 4.59 -17.81
C ALA A 227 23.73 5.44 -17.09
N ILE A 228 22.72 4.81 -16.48
CA ILE A 228 21.71 5.46 -15.64
C ILE A 228 22.37 6.26 -14.52
N MET A 229 23.36 5.71 -13.85
CA MET A 229 24.06 6.38 -12.74
C MET A 229 24.90 7.59 -13.19
N LYS A 230 25.23 7.68 -14.48
CA LYS A 230 25.94 8.83 -15.05
C LYS A 230 25.00 9.92 -15.53
N ASN A 231 23.84 9.54 -16.05
CA ASN A 231 22.83 10.46 -16.55
C ASN A 231 21.42 9.84 -16.46
N THR A 232 20.85 9.77 -15.28
CA THR A 232 19.60 9.07 -15.02
C THR A 232 18.39 9.64 -15.78
N ALA A 233 18.46 10.90 -16.15
CA ALA A 233 17.35 11.57 -16.81
C ALA A 233 17.01 10.98 -18.18
N ASP A 234 18.03 10.57 -18.94
CA ASP A 234 17.86 10.11 -20.31
C ASP A 234 17.29 8.69 -20.40
N TYR A 235 17.27 7.97 -19.29
CA TYR A 235 16.78 6.58 -19.23
C TYR A 235 15.44 6.43 -18.48
N ASN A 236 14.97 7.49 -17.84
CA ASN A 236 13.66 7.48 -17.19
C ASN A 236 12.55 7.42 -18.24
N GLN A 237 11.57 6.60 -17.96
CA GLN A 237 10.44 6.40 -18.85
C GLN A 237 9.22 7.17 -18.33
N PRO A 238 8.48 7.90 -19.21
CA PRO A 238 7.30 8.62 -18.77
C PRO A 238 6.21 7.66 -18.30
N ASN A 239 5.46 8.09 -17.30
CA ASN A 239 4.25 7.39 -16.90
C ASN A 239 3.21 7.42 -18.02
N GLN A 240 2.29 6.47 -18.00
CA GLN A 240 1.29 6.34 -19.05
C GLN A 240 -0.13 6.37 -18.48
N LEU A 241 -1.06 6.88 -19.27
CA LEU A 241 -2.50 6.90 -18.99
C LEU A 241 -3.26 6.38 -20.18
N LEU A 242 -3.92 5.26 -20.00
CA LEU A 242 -4.76 4.59 -20.99
C LEU A 242 -6.23 4.87 -20.69
N GLN A 243 -6.88 5.68 -21.52
CA GLN A 243 -8.29 6.01 -21.40
C GLN A 243 -9.17 4.89 -21.97
N ASN A 244 -10.14 4.45 -21.20
CA ASN A 244 -11.12 3.45 -21.59
C ASN A 244 -12.22 4.07 -22.46
N MET A 245 -12.25 3.68 -23.72
CA MET A 245 -13.21 4.16 -24.72
C MET A 245 -14.55 3.40 -24.71
N GLY A 246 -14.66 2.36 -23.86
CA GLY A 246 -15.86 1.57 -23.68
C GLY A 246 -16.04 0.43 -24.67
N GLY A 247 -17.21 -0.19 -24.60
CA GLY A 247 -17.58 -1.40 -25.33
C GLY A 247 -17.57 -2.65 -24.43
N ASN A 248 -18.25 -3.73 -24.86
CA ASN A 248 -18.23 -5.02 -24.15
C ASN A 248 -16.82 -5.64 -24.14
N ALA A 249 -16.06 -5.41 -25.21
CA ALA A 249 -14.61 -5.59 -25.27
C ALA A 249 -13.99 -4.18 -25.28
N PRO A 250 -13.61 -3.63 -24.12
CA PRO A 250 -13.19 -2.24 -24.01
C PRO A 250 -11.92 -1.99 -24.83
N ARG A 251 -11.85 -0.78 -25.42
CA ARG A 251 -10.66 -0.29 -26.13
C ARG A 251 -10.03 0.83 -25.33
N PHE A 252 -8.72 0.86 -25.35
CA PHE A 252 -7.94 1.88 -24.67
C PHE A 252 -7.19 2.77 -25.66
N ARG A 253 -7.04 4.02 -25.29
CA ARG A 253 -6.27 5.02 -26.03
C ARG A 253 -5.26 5.66 -25.08
N ASP A 254 -4.00 5.69 -25.48
CA ASP A 254 -2.98 6.43 -24.75
C ASP A 254 -3.27 7.94 -24.86
N VAL A 255 -3.55 8.53 -23.70
CA VAL A 255 -3.81 9.97 -23.52
C VAL A 255 -2.77 10.62 -22.63
N SER A 256 -1.67 9.96 -22.32
CA SER A 256 -0.65 10.38 -21.36
C SER A 256 -0.24 11.83 -21.53
N VAL A 257 0.13 12.24 -22.73
CA VAL A 257 0.57 13.60 -23.02
C VAL A 257 -0.62 14.55 -23.17
N SER A 258 -1.67 14.15 -23.87
CA SER A 258 -2.83 15.02 -24.15
C SER A 258 -3.65 15.34 -22.89
N SER A 259 -3.60 14.47 -21.88
CA SER A 259 -4.25 14.71 -20.59
C SER A 259 -3.47 15.65 -19.66
N GLY A 260 -2.18 15.90 -19.93
CA GLY A 260 -1.28 16.63 -19.04
C GLY A 260 -0.68 15.79 -17.91
N PHE A 261 -0.91 14.47 -17.90
CA PHE A 261 -0.35 13.57 -16.90
C PHE A 261 1.13 13.26 -17.15
N ALA A 262 1.49 12.91 -18.36
CA ALA A 262 2.89 12.68 -18.71
C ALA A 262 3.50 13.95 -19.33
N THR A 263 4.49 14.51 -18.67
CA THR A 263 5.27 15.64 -19.19
C THR A 263 6.64 15.15 -19.65
N THR A 264 7.12 15.69 -20.75
CA THR A 264 8.49 15.48 -21.23
C THR A 264 9.45 16.55 -20.73
N THR A 265 8.91 17.58 -20.08
CA THR A 265 9.66 18.68 -19.52
C THR A 265 8.99 19.16 -18.22
N PRO A 266 9.62 19.01 -17.06
CA PRO A 266 10.93 18.40 -16.84
C PRO A 266 10.96 16.90 -17.19
N LEU A 267 12.17 16.35 -17.38
CA LEU A 267 12.34 14.92 -17.67
C LEU A 267 11.67 14.05 -16.59
N PRO A 268 11.06 12.91 -16.96
CA PRO A 268 10.32 12.08 -16.02
C PRO A 268 11.21 11.58 -14.89
N GLY A 269 10.64 11.41 -13.70
CA GLY A 269 11.27 10.71 -12.59
C GLY A 269 11.12 9.20 -12.71
N GLN A 270 11.89 8.43 -11.94
CA GLN A 270 11.66 7.01 -11.73
C GLN A 270 10.43 6.83 -10.84
N THR A 271 9.31 6.41 -11.41
CA THR A 271 8.09 6.23 -10.64
C THR A 271 7.94 4.78 -10.20
N TRP A 272 7.74 4.57 -8.90
CA TRP A 272 7.57 3.25 -8.30
C TRP A 272 6.14 3.02 -7.80
N ALA A 273 5.53 4.06 -7.24
CA ALA A 273 4.15 4.00 -6.74
C ALA A 273 3.23 4.92 -7.54
N ILE A 274 1.99 4.47 -7.74
CA ILE A 274 0.93 5.26 -8.34
C ILE A 274 -0.41 4.88 -7.72
N ALA A 275 -1.29 5.85 -7.50
CA ALA A 275 -2.63 5.62 -6.97
C ALA A 275 -3.65 6.58 -7.57
N ALA A 276 -4.84 6.04 -7.83
CA ALA A 276 -6.04 6.78 -8.23
C ALA A 276 -6.91 7.04 -7.00
N VAL A 277 -7.02 8.29 -6.55
CA VAL A 277 -7.71 8.64 -5.32
C VAL A 277 -8.36 10.02 -5.43
N ASP A 278 -9.60 10.17 -4.94
CA ASP A 278 -10.21 11.51 -4.76
C ASP A 278 -9.58 12.19 -3.54
N LEU A 279 -8.36 12.69 -3.72
CA LEU A 279 -7.54 13.22 -2.64
C LEU A 279 -8.12 14.50 -2.04
N PHE A 280 -8.85 15.28 -2.85
CA PHE A 280 -9.47 16.53 -2.43
C PHE A 280 -10.95 16.39 -2.03
N GLN A 281 -11.51 15.18 -2.10
CA GLN A 281 -12.89 14.85 -1.73
C GLN A 281 -13.92 15.70 -2.47
N ASN A 282 -13.72 15.87 -3.76
CA ASN A 282 -14.58 16.66 -4.65
C ASN A 282 -15.32 15.81 -5.69
N GLY A 283 -15.19 14.49 -5.64
CA GLY A 283 -15.80 13.55 -6.57
C GLY A 283 -15.03 13.36 -7.88
N CYS A 284 -13.78 13.86 -7.96
CA CYS A 284 -12.90 13.69 -9.11
C CYS A 284 -11.69 12.87 -8.70
N THR A 285 -11.43 11.79 -9.39
CA THR A 285 -10.29 10.93 -9.10
C THR A 285 -8.99 11.59 -9.56
N ASP A 286 -8.10 11.90 -8.63
CA ASP A 286 -6.77 12.44 -8.88
C ASP A 286 -5.75 11.31 -9.05
N ILE A 287 -4.51 11.65 -9.48
CA ILE A 287 -3.39 10.71 -9.49
C ILE A 287 -2.31 11.17 -8.53
N VAL A 288 -1.88 10.27 -7.65
CA VAL A 288 -0.71 10.43 -6.78
C VAL A 288 0.39 9.51 -7.29
N ALA A 289 1.59 10.05 -7.55
CA ALA A 289 2.72 9.29 -8.08
C ALA A 289 3.98 9.53 -7.26
N GLY A 290 4.67 8.46 -6.86
CA GLY A 290 5.88 8.51 -6.05
C GLY A 290 7.13 8.22 -6.88
N THR A 291 8.09 9.13 -6.81
CA THR A 291 9.37 8.98 -7.49
C THR A 291 10.51 8.82 -6.49
N ASP A 292 11.53 8.04 -6.84
CA ASP A 292 12.57 7.61 -5.91
C ASP A 292 13.86 8.45 -5.94
N GLN A 293 13.96 9.46 -6.77
CA GLN A 293 15.23 10.16 -7.03
C GLN A 293 15.54 11.31 -6.07
N GLY A 294 14.69 11.58 -5.08
CA GLY A 294 14.90 12.68 -4.13
C GLY A 294 15.99 12.45 -3.10
N ALA A 295 16.42 11.20 -2.94
CA ALA A 295 17.50 10.82 -2.05
C ALA A 295 18.89 11.00 -2.67
N VAL A 296 18.95 11.14 -4.00
CA VAL A 296 20.21 11.17 -4.74
C VAL A 296 20.61 12.62 -5.01
N PRO A 297 21.86 13.05 -4.72
CA PRO A 297 22.31 14.39 -5.03
C PRO A 297 22.14 14.69 -6.52
N MET A 298 21.41 15.69 -6.77
CA MET A 298 20.67 16.06 -7.93
C MET A 298 21.41 16.15 -9.23
N THR A 299 22.67 16.58 -9.18
CA THR A 299 23.44 16.86 -10.39
C THR A 299 24.49 15.79 -10.69
N LYS A 300 25.03 15.15 -9.67
CA LYS A 300 26.11 14.17 -9.86
C LYS A 300 25.61 12.80 -10.33
N TYR A 301 24.36 12.46 -10.02
CA TYR A 301 23.74 11.17 -10.31
C TYR A 301 22.45 11.29 -11.13
N GLY A 302 22.27 12.41 -11.83
CA GLY A 302 21.13 12.64 -12.72
C GLY A 302 19.80 12.94 -12.01
N GLY A 303 19.83 13.16 -10.70
CA GLY A 303 18.68 13.74 -10.01
C GLY A 303 18.39 15.15 -10.54
N GLY A 304 17.21 15.64 -10.42
CA GLY A 304 16.85 17.00 -10.76
C GLY A 304 16.04 17.61 -9.62
N GLY A 305 16.09 18.93 -9.43
CA GLY A 305 15.37 19.64 -8.37
C GLY A 305 13.85 19.44 -8.36
N ASP A 306 13.33 18.69 -9.30
CA ASP A 306 11.94 18.39 -9.54
C ASP A 306 11.60 16.90 -9.46
N ARG A 307 12.56 16.04 -9.09
CA ARG A 307 12.42 14.59 -8.98
C ARG A 307 12.48 14.13 -7.52
N GLY A 308 11.98 12.91 -7.25
CA GLY A 308 11.99 12.35 -5.92
C GLY A 308 10.95 12.96 -4.98
N PHE A 309 9.81 13.32 -5.53
CA PHE A 309 8.68 13.84 -4.77
C PHE A 309 7.45 12.95 -4.91
N ILE A 310 6.55 13.06 -3.96
CA ILE A 310 5.17 12.64 -4.17
C ILE A 310 4.52 13.68 -5.05
N ARG A 311 4.21 13.30 -6.28
CA ARG A 311 3.53 14.15 -7.26
C ARG A 311 2.02 14.00 -7.10
N VAL A 312 1.32 15.12 -7.16
CA VAL A 312 -0.14 15.18 -7.16
C VAL A 312 -0.62 15.82 -8.44
N TYR A 313 -1.30 15.04 -9.26
CA TYR A 313 -1.93 15.47 -10.49
C TYR A 313 -3.42 15.60 -10.23
N LYS A 314 -3.87 16.84 -10.05
CA LYS A 314 -5.27 17.15 -9.82
C LYS A 314 -6.07 17.06 -11.11
N ASN A 315 -7.15 16.28 -11.08
CA ASN A 315 -8.07 16.08 -12.20
C ASN A 315 -9.16 17.16 -12.23
N ASP A 316 -9.53 17.61 -13.43
CA ASP A 316 -10.69 18.50 -13.68
C ASP A 316 -12.02 17.73 -13.82
N CYS A 317 -12.07 16.46 -13.43
CA CYS A 317 -13.18 15.51 -13.62
C CYS A 317 -13.43 15.09 -15.08
N HIS A 318 -12.60 15.51 -16.01
CA HIS A 318 -12.75 15.22 -17.45
C HIS A 318 -11.47 14.64 -18.06
N GLY A 319 -10.57 14.12 -17.22
CA GLY A 319 -9.33 13.49 -17.64
C GLY A 319 -8.23 14.46 -18.03
N ARG A 320 -8.30 15.73 -17.58
CA ARG A 320 -7.21 16.70 -17.71
C ARG A 320 -6.57 16.93 -16.36
N PHE A 321 -5.27 16.83 -16.32
CA PHE A 321 -4.49 16.90 -15.11
C PHE A 321 -3.65 18.17 -15.03
N THR A 322 -3.56 18.71 -13.83
CA THR A 322 -2.64 19.79 -13.46
C THR A 322 -1.74 19.30 -12.34
N ASP A 323 -0.43 19.36 -12.51
CA ASP A 323 0.52 19.11 -11.43
C ASP A 323 0.41 20.22 -10.38
N VAL A 324 -0.17 19.88 -9.24
CA VAL A 324 -0.37 20.80 -8.10
C VAL A 324 0.62 20.53 -6.96
N THR A 325 1.63 19.71 -7.17
CA THR A 325 2.62 19.29 -6.16
C THR A 325 3.21 20.46 -5.38
N ARG A 326 3.58 21.54 -6.09
CA ARG A 326 4.13 22.76 -5.47
C ARG A 326 3.06 23.51 -4.68
N GLN A 327 1.87 23.65 -5.23
CA GLN A 327 0.75 24.39 -4.62
C GLN A 327 0.30 23.75 -3.32
N VAL A 328 0.31 22.42 -3.26
CA VAL A 328 -0.07 21.67 -2.06
C VAL A 328 1.09 21.44 -1.06
N GLY A 329 2.29 21.97 -1.36
CA GLY A 329 3.43 21.98 -0.43
C GLY A 329 4.32 20.73 -0.45
N LEU A 330 4.12 19.79 -1.35
CA LEU A 330 4.86 18.51 -1.37
C LEU A 330 6.29 18.62 -1.93
N MET A 331 6.64 19.73 -2.58
CA MET A 331 8.02 19.99 -3.02
C MET A 331 9.02 20.19 -1.87
N SER A 332 8.55 20.27 -0.63
CA SER A 332 9.39 20.33 0.56
C SER A 332 9.71 18.94 1.14
N SER A 333 9.16 17.88 0.57
CA SER A 333 9.27 16.50 1.07
C SER A 333 9.92 15.58 0.03
N PRO A 334 11.22 15.74 -0.25
CA PRO A 334 11.92 14.81 -1.11
C PRO A 334 12.05 13.44 -0.44
N GLY A 335 12.11 12.39 -1.25
CA GLY A 335 12.27 11.03 -0.79
C GLY A 335 12.52 10.06 -1.93
N ALA A 336 12.66 8.78 -1.59
CA ALA A 336 12.66 7.66 -2.50
C ALA A 336 11.37 6.86 -2.28
N TRP A 337 10.29 7.34 -2.89
CA TRP A 337 8.94 6.88 -2.59
C TRP A 337 8.60 5.61 -3.36
N MET A 338 8.21 4.54 -2.62
CA MET A 338 8.05 3.19 -3.13
C MET A 338 6.60 2.71 -3.17
N GLY A 339 5.81 2.96 -2.13
CA GLY A 339 4.41 2.54 -2.00
C GLY A 339 3.58 3.58 -1.27
N PHE A 340 2.27 3.55 -1.46
CA PHE A 340 1.33 4.45 -0.80
C PHE A 340 0.21 3.70 -0.08
N ALA A 341 -0.17 4.25 1.07
CA ALA A 341 -1.41 3.94 1.76
C ALA A 341 -2.13 5.25 2.11
N PHE A 342 -3.45 5.22 2.14
CA PHE A 342 -4.28 6.40 2.33
C PHE A 342 -5.24 6.20 3.50
N GLY A 343 -5.54 7.28 4.22
CA GLY A 343 -6.49 7.25 5.32
C GLY A 343 -6.59 8.57 6.06
N ASN A 344 -7.55 8.65 6.97
CA ASN A 344 -7.70 9.80 7.87
C ASN A 344 -6.92 9.59 9.17
N PHE A 345 -5.61 9.49 9.08
CA PHE A 345 -4.74 9.11 10.21
C PHE A 345 -4.81 10.05 11.41
N ASN A 346 -5.14 11.32 11.22
CA ASN A 346 -5.22 12.34 12.26
C ASN A 346 -6.64 12.83 12.56
N PHE A 347 -7.65 12.12 12.09
CA PHE A 347 -9.07 12.35 12.37
C PHE A 347 -9.60 13.75 12.02
N ASN A 348 -8.98 14.44 11.07
CA ASN A 348 -9.37 15.78 10.64
C ASN A 348 -10.36 15.79 9.47
N GLY A 349 -10.84 14.63 9.03
CA GLY A 349 -11.76 14.47 7.91
C GLY A 349 -11.10 14.63 6.54
N LYS A 350 -9.75 14.53 6.46
CA LYS A 350 -8.98 14.60 5.21
C LYS A 350 -8.21 13.33 4.97
N ILE A 351 -8.06 12.98 3.69
CA ILE A 351 -7.26 11.84 3.26
C ILE A 351 -5.79 12.24 3.25
N SER A 352 -5.02 11.60 4.09
CA SER A 352 -3.57 11.75 4.18
C SER A 352 -2.86 10.57 3.51
N ILE A 353 -1.56 10.71 3.28
CA ILE A 353 -0.73 9.72 2.59
C ILE A 353 0.27 9.16 3.60
N PHE A 354 0.42 7.84 3.68
CA PHE A 354 1.63 7.21 4.20
C PHE A 354 2.45 6.73 3.01
N GLY A 355 3.71 7.15 2.94
CA GLY A 355 4.64 6.75 1.88
C GLY A 355 5.77 5.90 2.44
N THR A 356 6.05 4.75 1.82
CA THR A 356 7.25 3.96 2.12
C THR A 356 8.48 4.53 1.41
N ASN A 357 9.65 4.34 2.03
CA ASN A 357 10.90 4.95 1.63
C ASN A 357 12.09 4.02 1.94
N PHE A 358 13.32 4.43 1.61
CA PHE A 358 14.54 3.63 1.83
C PHE A 358 14.92 3.38 3.28
N GLY A 359 14.40 4.17 4.22
CA GLY A 359 14.90 4.17 5.59
C GLY A 359 16.16 5.03 5.77
N ASP A 360 16.33 5.58 6.97
CA ASP A 360 17.37 6.58 7.25
C ASP A 360 18.80 6.03 7.28
N PHE A 361 18.95 4.74 7.45
CA PHE A 361 20.25 4.09 7.64
C PHE A 361 21.00 3.80 6.33
N LEU A 362 20.34 3.86 5.16
CA LEU A 362 20.98 3.59 3.88
C LEU A 362 21.97 4.69 3.46
N LEU A 363 21.73 5.94 3.84
CA LEU A 363 22.61 7.06 3.45
C LEU A 363 24.07 6.87 3.89
N PRO A 364 24.34 6.52 5.16
CA PRO A 364 25.72 6.23 5.60
C PRO A 364 26.35 5.05 4.89
N MET A 365 25.57 4.02 4.56
CA MET A 365 26.05 2.85 3.84
C MET A 365 26.63 3.18 2.47
N TYR A 366 26.02 4.13 1.79
CA TYR A 366 26.48 4.57 0.47
C TYR A 366 27.58 5.64 0.53
N GLY A 367 28.06 5.99 1.73
CA GLY A 367 28.99 7.09 1.91
C GLY A 367 28.38 8.45 1.51
N LEU A 368 27.08 8.55 1.54
CA LEU A 368 26.34 9.78 1.23
C LEU A 368 26.22 10.62 2.50
N PRO A 369 26.32 11.96 2.40
CA PRO A 369 26.13 12.82 3.55
C PRO A 369 24.73 12.69 4.16
N GLN A 370 24.65 12.62 5.48
CA GLN A 370 23.37 12.52 6.21
C GLN A 370 22.41 13.69 5.99
N ASN A 371 22.88 14.77 5.41
CA ASN A 371 22.08 15.98 5.12
C ASN A 371 21.39 15.96 3.75
N LEU A 372 21.44 14.84 3.02
CA LEU A 372 20.82 14.74 1.68
C LEU A 372 19.31 14.62 1.68
N GLY A 373 18.68 14.52 2.82
CA GLY A 373 17.24 14.40 2.96
C GLY A 373 16.86 13.28 3.91
N ASP A 374 15.60 13.27 4.24
CA ASP A 374 14.99 12.29 5.11
C ASP A 374 14.40 11.16 4.27
N LEU A 375 14.92 9.96 4.43
CA LEU A 375 14.50 8.76 3.70
C LEU A 375 13.63 7.82 4.52
N SER A 376 13.12 8.25 5.68
CA SER A 376 12.19 7.42 6.44
C SER A 376 10.85 7.28 5.76
N SER A 377 10.25 6.10 5.91
CA SER A 377 8.82 5.90 5.65
C SER A 377 8.01 6.74 6.61
N ARG A 378 7.00 7.48 6.12
CA ARG A 378 6.27 8.42 6.97
C ARG A 378 4.92 8.82 6.40
N TRP A 379 4.10 9.41 7.26
CA TRP A 379 2.86 10.04 6.84
C TRP A 379 3.10 11.47 6.31
N ILE A 380 2.32 11.84 5.34
CA ILE A 380 2.20 13.17 4.79
C ILE A 380 0.75 13.61 5.02
N LEU A 381 0.54 14.53 5.94
CA LEU A 381 -0.79 14.84 6.46
C LEU A 381 -1.44 15.97 5.68
N GLN A 382 -2.66 15.75 5.21
CA GLN A 382 -3.45 16.80 4.58
C GLN A 382 -4.09 17.69 5.65
N ARG A 383 -3.92 19.01 5.47
CA ARG A 383 -4.57 20.04 6.28
C ARG A 383 -5.97 20.34 5.77
N PRO A 384 -6.85 20.95 6.59
CA PRO A 384 -8.19 21.34 6.16
C PRO A 384 -8.24 22.23 4.90
N ASN A 385 -7.19 23.01 4.65
CA ASN A 385 -7.08 23.88 3.46
C ASN A 385 -6.58 23.13 2.20
N GLY A 386 -6.41 21.82 2.25
CA GLY A 386 -5.96 20.98 1.12
C GLY A 386 -4.45 20.96 0.91
N THR A 387 -3.65 21.67 1.71
CA THR A 387 -2.18 21.57 1.67
C THR A 387 -1.70 20.41 2.53
N PHE A 388 -0.48 19.93 2.26
CA PHE A 388 0.13 18.84 3.01
C PHE A 388 1.20 19.35 3.97
N ALA A 389 1.35 18.63 5.07
CA ALA A 389 2.42 18.80 6.04
C ALA A 389 3.22 17.51 6.13
N ASP A 390 4.49 17.62 5.84
CA ASP A 390 5.48 16.60 6.20
C ASP A 390 6.07 17.03 7.56
N PRO A 391 5.95 16.21 8.61
CA PRO A 391 6.54 16.53 9.91
C PRO A 391 8.05 16.70 9.84
N ARG A 392 8.69 16.19 8.80
CA ARG A 392 10.14 16.26 8.57
C ARG A 392 10.56 17.32 7.56
N SER A 393 9.66 18.16 7.10
CA SER A 393 10.02 19.29 6.22
C SER A 393 10.84 20.34 6.97
N SER A 394 11.54 21.22 6.22
CA SER A 394 12.34 22.32 6.78
C SER A 394 11.53 23.29 7.66
N THR A 395 10.22 23.27 7.59
CA THR A 395 9.31 24.06 8.43
C THR A 395 9.06 23.39 9.78
N PHE A 396 9.46 22.13 9.94
CA PHE A 396 9.33 21.39 11.17
C PHE A 396 10.73 21.17 11.76
N LYS A 397 11.03 21.84 12.89
CA LYS A 397 12.30 21.65 13.57
C LYS A 397 12.28 20.34 14.33
N TYR A 398 13.01 19.36 13.85
CA TYR A 398 13.32 18.13 14.56
C TYR A 398 14.23 18.38 15.74
N PRO A 399 14.01 17.73 16.88
CA PRO A 399 15.07 17.55 17.83
C PRO A 399 16.13 16.63 17.19
N ALA A 400 17.35 17.17 17.03
CA ALA A 400 18.47 16.50 16.36
C ALA A 400 19.06 15.35 17.18
N LYS A 401 18.26 14.53 17.84
CA LYS A 401 18.75 13.40 18.64
C LYS A 401 18.04 12.11 18.28
N SER A 402 18.89 11.19 17.90
CA SER A 402 18.77 9.75 17.79
C SER A 402 17.62 9.07 18.55
N GLY A 403 17.06 8.08 17.92
CA GLY A 403 16.00 7.26 18.46
C GLY A 403 14.64 7.67 17.93
N ALA A 404 13.71 6.77 17.99
CA ALA A 404 12.31 7.06 17.76
C ALA A 404 11.91 8.28 18.56
N ASP A 405 11.55 9.36 17.89
CA ASP A 405 10.99 10.52 18.57
C ASP A 405 9.52 10.22 18.90
N PRO A 406 9.18 9.86 20.14
CA PRO A 406 7.80 9.57 20.48
C PRO A 406 6.89 10.78 20.27
N SER A 407 7.46 12.00 20.16
CA SER A 407 6.70 13.21 19.85
C SER A 407 6.20 13.25 18.41
N LEU A 408 6.68 12.36 17.55
CA LEU A 408 6.30 12.24 16.12
C LEU A 408 5.68 10.87 15.80
N GLY A 409 5.20 10.16 16.81
CA GLY A 409 4.54 8.89 16.65
C GLY A 409 5.48 7.72 16.38
N GLY A 410 6.76 7.85 16.70
CA GLY A 410 7.70 6.76 16.59
C GLY A 410 8.21 6.45 15.19
N LEU A 411 7.94 7.29 14.19
CA LEU A 411 8.34 7.04 12.80
C LEU A 411 9.70 7.67 12.43
N HIS A 412 10.54 7.96 13.40
CA HIS A 412 11.78 8.69 13.16
C HIS A 412 12.87 7.84 12.48
N ALA A 413 12.98 6.60 12.81
CA ALA A 413 13.94 5.70 12.19
C ALA A 413 13.19 4.48 11.68
N THR A 414 12.64 4.60 10.48
CA THR A 414 11.87 3.52 9.89
C THR A 414 12.74 2.64 9.01
N PRO A 415 12.56 1.32 9.05
CA PRO A 415 13.23 0.42 8.14
C PRO A 415 12.78 0.65 6.69
N PHE A 416 13.49 0.04 5.77
CA PHE A 416 13.17 0.07 4.34
C PHE A 416 11.73 -0.41 4.08
N GLY A 417 11.01 0.22 3.16
CA GLY A 417 9.66 -0.16 2.80
C GLY A 417 9.41 -0.18 1.29
N TRP A 418 8.86 -1.29 0.79
CA TRP A 418 8.27 -1.40 -0.53
C TRP A 418 6.75 -1.33 -0.43
N GLY A 419 6.11 -2.47 -0.20
CA GLY A 419 4.67 -2.59 -0.09
C GLY A 419 4.11 -2.06 1.23
N VAL A 420 2.89 -1.53 1.19
CA VAL A 420 2.21 -0.95 2.35
C VAL A 420 0.70 -1.11 2.22
N ALA A 421 0.03 -1.31 3.34
CA ALA A 421 -1.42 -1.29 3.45
C ALA A 421 -1.86 -0.39 4.61
N ALA A 422 -2.91 0.39 4.39
CA ALA A 422 -3.70 1.00 5.46
C ALA A 422 -4.81 0.02 5.83
N LEU A 423 -5.04 -0.19 7.12
CA LEU A 423 -6.04 -1.11 7.65
C LEU A 423 -6.32 -0.73 9.12
N ASP A 424 -7.42 -1.18 9.66
CA ASP A 424 -7.69 -1.13 11.09
C ASP A 424 -7.58 -2.58 11.63
N TYR A 425 -6.32 -3.03 11.89
CA TYR A 425 -6.07 -4.45 12.18
C TYR A 425 -6.62 -4.90 13.53
N ASP A 426 -6.75 -3.98 14.48
CA ASP A 426 -7.27 -4.29 15.81
C ASP A 426 -8.73 -3.83 16.01
N ASN A 427 -9.36 -3.34 14.96
CA ASN A 427 -10.75 -2.90 14.92
C ASN A 427 -11.09 -1.82 15.99
N ASP A 428 -10.10 -0.96 16.36
CA ASP A 428 -10.30 0.05 17.40
C ASP A 428 -10.98 1.34 16.89
N GLY A 429 -11.12 1.49 15.58
CA GLY A 429 -11.69 2.65 14.92
C GLY A 429 -10.64 3.63 14.42
N SER A 430 -9.39 3.22 14.34
CA SER A 430 -8.26 4.03 13.90
C SER A 430 -7.52 3.35 12.74
N THR A 431 -7.24 4.07 11.68
CA THR A 431 -6.49 3.50 10.54
C THR A 431 -5.02 3.31 10.91
N ASP A 432 -4.55 2.08 10.84
CA ASP A 432 -3.19 1.63 11.12
C ASP A 432 -2.39 1.45 9.83
N ILE A 433 -1.10 1.08 9.95
CA ILE A 433 -0.21 0.84 8.83
C ILE A 433 0.50 -0.50 8.99
N ALA A 434 0.44 -1.33 7.95
CA ALA A 434 1.34 -2.46 7.78
C ALA A 434 2.23 -2.21 6.55
N TYR A 435 3.55 -2.37 6.67
CA TYR A 435 4.46 -2.28 5.55
C TYR A 435 5.66 -3.19 5.69
N ALA A 436 6.21 -3.62 4.58
CA ALA A 436 7.38 -4.47 4.55
C ALA A 436 8.29 -4.09 3.38
N GLY A 437 9.55 -4.48 3.47
CA GLY A 437 10.47 -4.26 2.37
C GLY A 437 11.89 -4.71 2.68
N SER A 438 12.56 -5.21 1.66
CA SER A 438 13.97 -5.55 1.69
C SER A 438 14.58 -5.35 0.33
N MET A 439 15.88 -5.10 0.26
CA MET A 439 16.60 -5.00 -1.01
C MET A 439 17.37 -6.29 -1.30
N ASP A 440 17.10 -6.87 -2.45
CA ASP A 440 17.89 -7.98 -2.97
C ASP A 440 19.36 -7.58 -3.20
N GLY A 441 20.27 -8.44 -2.79
CA GLY A 441 21.70 -8.19 -2.90
C GLY A 441 22.30 -7.36 -1.76
N MET A 442 21.47 -6.83 -0.87
CA MET A 442 21.88 -6.16 0.37
C MET A 442 21.76 -7.09 1.57
N ASN A 443 21.91 -8.40 1.35
CA ASN A 443 21.83 -9.45 2.35
C ASN A 443 22.72 -9.10 3.56
N GLY A 444 22.09 -8.90 4.71
CA GLY A 444 22.83 -8.55 5.92
C GLY A 444 23.08 -7.07 6.11
N ALA A 445 22.56 -6.22 5.25
CA ALA A 445 22.37 -4.82 5.59
C ALA A 445 21.05 -4.66 6.35
N ASP A 446 21.00 -3.70 7.26
CA ASP A 446 19.78 -3.37 8.03
C ASP A 446 18.69 -2.72 7.16
N ALA A 447 18.68 -3.04 5.86
CA ALA A 447 17.67 -2.68 4.90
C ALA A 447 16.47 -3.63 4.94
N ASP A 448 16.55 -4.70 5.72
CA ASP A 448 15.51 -5.70 5.77
C ASP A 448 14.40 -5.29 6.74
N ASN A 449 13.19 -5.21 6.21
CA ASN A 449 11.98 -5.03 6.98
C ASN A 449 11.06 -6.24 6.73
N PRO A 450 11.02 -7.20 7.63
CA PRO A 450 10.23 -8.41 7.48
C PRO A 450 8.73 -8.19 7.66
N GLY A 451 8.31 -7.02 8.07
CA GLY A 451 6.93 -6.63 8.32
C GLY A 451 6.84 -5.73 9.55
N THR A 452 6.40 -4.50 9.33
CA THR A 452 6.17 -3.50 10.36
C THR A 452 4.68 -3.27 10.49
N LEU A 453 4.15 -3.42 11.70
CA LEU A 453 2.79 -3.08 12.06
C LEU A 453 2.81 -1.87 12.99
N LEU A 454 2.27 -0.75 12.52
CA LEU A 454 2.18 0.50 13.25
C LEU A 454 0.73 0.74 13.65
N ARG A 455 0.45 0.62 14.94
CA ARG A 455 -0.85 0.93 15.51
C ARG A 455 -1.03 2.43 15.67
N ASN A 456 -2.10 2.98 15.14
CA ASN A 456 -2.52 4.35 15.41
C ASN A 456 -3.17 4.41 16.80
N ASN A 457 -2.62 5.23 17.69
CA ASN A 457 -3.08 5.32 19.08
C ASN A 457 -4.41 6.08 19.26
N GLY A 458 -5.04 6.47 18.17
CA GLY A 458 -6.33 7.14 18.17
C GLY A 458 -6.26 8.64 18.46
N PRO A 459 -7.41 9.33 18.38
CA PRO A 459 -7.48 10.78 18.41
C PRO A 459 -7.04 11.40 19.74
N LYS A 460 -7.19 10.68 20.84
CA LYS A 460 -6.80 11.16 22.18
C LYS A 460 -5.28 11.24 22.39
N LYS A 461 -4.53 10.62 21.50
CA LYS A 461 -3.06 10.60 21.54
C LYS A 461 -2.42 11.31 20.35
N LEU A 462 -3.13 12.23 19.72
CA LEU A 462 -2.53 13.11 18.73
C LEU A 462 -1.42 13.97 19.36
N ILE A 463 -0.29 14.03 18.69
CA ILE A 463 0.82 14.87 19.11
C ILE A 463 0.60 16.28 18.57
N LYS A 464 0.66 17.29 19.46
CA LYS A 464 0.44 18.70 19.12
C LYS A 464 -0.91 18.96 18.41
N GLY A 465 -1.92 18.09 18.62
CA GLY A 465 -3.27 18.25 18.10
C GLY A 465 -3.42 18.07 16.59
N PHE A 466 -2.35 17.71 15.89
CA PHE A 466 -2.39 17.54 14.43
C PHE A 466 -1.77 16.23 13.93
N TYR A 467 -0.67 15.77 14.55
CA TYR A 467 0.04 14.57 14.13
C TYR A 467 -0.51 13.33 14.81
N PRO A 468 -0.70 12.21 14.10
CA PRO A 468 -1.06 10.94 14.72
C PRO A 468 0.09 10.44 15.60
N SER A 469 -0.24 9.65 16.61
CA SER A 469 0.72 8.92 17.42
C SER A 469 0.63 7.45 17.06
N PHE A 470 1.71 6.89 16.52
CA PHE A 470 1.80 5.46 16.22
C PHE A 470 2.67 4.75 17.27
N SER A 471 2.28 3.53 17.57
CA SER A 471 3.06 2.59 18.36
C SER A 471 3.31 1.33 17.56
N TYR A 472 4.48 0.74 17.74
CA TYR A 472 4.78 -0.55 17.18
C TYR A 472 4.00 -1.68 17.87
N ASP A 473 3.42 -2.60 17.07
CA ASP A 473 2.83 -3.84 17.58
C ASP A 473 3.62 -5.05 17.04
N PRO A 474 4.13 -5.95 17.91
CA PRO A 474 4.88 -7.12 17.52
C PRO A 474 4.01 -8.28 16.98
N ALA A 475 2.73 -8.07 16.73
CA ALA A 475 1.80 -9.13 16.35
C ALA A 475 2.23 -9.91 15.11
N LEU A 476 2.80 -9.24 14.08
CA LEU A 476 3.35 -9.90 12.89
C LEU A 476 4.65 -10.66 13.17
N ALA A 477 5.35 -10.35 14.23
CA ALA A 477 6.63 -10.96 14.55
C ALA A 477 6.54 -12.45 14.89
N ASN A 478 5.37 -12.94 15.26
CA ASN A 478 5.13 -14.27 15.76
C ASN A 478 4.04 -15.01 14.97
N ASP A 479 3.80 -14.62 13.73
CA ASP A 479 2.78 -15.18 12.84
C ASP A 479 3.13 -16.57 12.28
N GLY A 480 4.40 -16.99 12.43
CA GLY A 480 4.93 -18.26 11.90
C GLY A 480 5.53 -18.16 10.50
N ALA A 481 5.55 -16.98 9.88
CA ALA A 481 6.33 -16.73 8.67
C ALA A 481 7.80 -16.51 9.02
N ASP A 482 8.73 -17.01 8.18
CA ASP A 482 10.16 -16.70 8.33
C ASP A 482 10.51 -15.38 7.62
N ASP A 483 9.85 -14.31 8.03
CA ASP A 483 9.92 -13.01 7.36
C ASP A 483 11.30 -12.36 7.43
N ARG A 484 12.09 -12.73 8.43
CA ARG A 484 13.47 -12.26 8.56
C ARG A 484 14.38 -12.59 7.39
N ARG A 485 14.01 -13.61 6.60
CA ARG A 485 14.78 -14.06 5.44
C ARG A 485 14.11 -13.71 4.12
N ARG A 486 12.87 -13.27 4.18
CA ARG A 486 12.08 -12.98 2.98
C ARG A 486 12.37 -11.56 2.49
N ILE A 487 12.71 -11.44 1.23
CA ILE A 487 12.88 -10.16 0.54
C ILE A 487 11.50 -9.72 0.06
N ILE A 488 10.69 -9.20 0.98
CA ILE A 488 9.29 -8.85 0.73
C ILE A 488 9.22 -7.58 -0.12
N THR A 489 8.39 -7.60 -1.15
CA THR A 489 8.10 -6.45 -2.01
C THR A 489 6.61 -6.18 -2.16
N GLY A 490 5.80 -7.22 -2.34
CA GLY A 490 4.34 -7.09 -2.45
C GLY A 490 3.68 -7.21 -1.08
N VAL A 491 2.78 -6.27 -0.77
CA VAL A 491 1.94 -6.29 0.43
C VAL A 491 0.52 -5.90 0.04
N ALA A 492 -0.45 -6.68 0.45
CA ALA A 492 -1.88 -6.38 0.29
C ALA A 492 -2.67 -6.82 1.52
N ALA A 493 -3.76 -6.10 1.82
CA ALA A 493 -4.66 -6.39 2.92
C ALA A 493 -6.09 -6.68 2.45
N GLY A 494 -6.80 -7.55 3.16
CA GLY A 494 -8.21 -7.87 2.94
C GLY A 494 -8.70 -8.87 3.97
N ASP A 495 -10.00 -8.93 4.20
CA ASP A 495 -10.66 -9.90 5.09
C ASP A 495 -10.97 -11.18 4.26
N LEU A 496 -10.08 -12.17 4.33
CA LEU A 496 -10.10 -13.35 3.47
C LEU A 496 -11.11 -14.42 3.92
N ASP A 497 -11.38 -14.52 5.22
CA ASP A 497 -12.35 -15.49 5.76
C ASP A 497 -13.67 -14.87 6.20
N ASN A 498 -13.85 -13.57 5.94
CA ASN A 498 -15.04 -12.78 6.25
C ASN A 498 -15.38 -12.75 7.76
N ASP A 499 -14.35 -12.84 8.62
CA ASP A 499 -14.50 -12.79 10.07
C ASP A 499 -14.52 -11.36 10.64
N GLY A 500 -14.30 -10.36 9.79
CA GLY A 500 -14.31 -8.95 10.14
C GLY A 500 -12.96 -8.42 10.62
N HIS A 501 -11.88 -9.18 10.44
CA HIS A 501 -10.51 -8.76 10.70
C HIS A 501 -9.72 -8.72 9.38
N ALA A 502 -8.98 -7.64 9.17
CA ALA A 502 -8.15 -7.54 7.97
C ALA A 502 -6.91 -8.44 8.08
N ASP A 503 -6.74 -9.31 7.09
CA ASP A 503 -5.58 -10.19 6.92
C ASP A 503 -4.53 -9.53 6.04
N LEU A 504 -3.30 -10.05 6.04
CA LEU A 504 -2.19 -9.58 5.23
C LEU A 504 -1.66 -10.68 4.32
N VAL A 505 -1.38 -10.30 3.07
CA VAL A 505 -0.70 -11.15 2.10
C VAL A 505 0.60 -10.49 1.70
N THR A 506 1.71 -11.21 1.86
CA THR A 506 3.04 -10.72 1.53
C THR A 506 3.74 -11.63 0.53
N ALA A 507 4.28 -11.05 -0.55
CA ALA A 507 5.03 -11.78 -1.57
C ALA A 507 6.49 -11.34 -1.57
N ALA A 508 7.38 -12.32 -1.47
CA ALA A 508 8.81 -12.10 -1.47
C ALA A 508 9.42 -12.32 -2.86
N GLN A 509 10.36 -11.45 -3.21
CA GLN A 509 11.19 -11.56 -4.41
C GLN A 509 12.20 -12.71 -4.31
N GLY A 510 12.66 -13.01 -3.09
CA GLY A 510 13.59 -14.06 -2.79
C GLY A 510 13.61 -14.37 -1.30
N VAL A 511 14.31 -15.44 -0.93
CA VAL A 511 14.55 -15.82 0.47
C VAL A 511 16.05 -15.95 0.70
N MET A 512 16.59 -15.25 1.67
CA MET A 512 17.99 -15.34 2.07
C MET A 512 18.28 -16.70 2.71
N VAL A 513 19.33 -17.38 2.23
CA VAL A 513 19.80 -18.63 2.78
C VAL A 513 21.11 -18.39 3.53
N GLY A 514 21.20 -18.84 4.75
CA GLY A 514 22.40 -18.70 5.56
C GLY A 514 22.06 -18.43 7.03
N LYS A 515 23.09 -18.32 7.84
CA LYS A 515 22.95 -17.94 9.24
C LYS A 515 22.93 -16.41 9.32
N LEU A 516 21.87 -15.85 9.85
CA LEU A 516 21.85 -14.42 10.20
C LEU A 516 22.96 -14.19 11.24
N THR A 517 23.80 -13.19 11.02
CA THR A 517 24.90 -12.91 11.93
C THR A 517 24.43 -11.98 13.05
N GLU A 518 25.01 -12.11 14.23
CA GLU A 518 24.66 -11.25 15.39
C GLU A 518 24.96 -9.77 15.16
N ASP A 519 25.79 -9.45 14.17
CA ASP A 519 26.12 -8.07 13.82
C ASP A 519 24.93 -7.23 13.29
N HIS A 520 23.84 -7.89 12.89
CA HIS A 520 22.59 -7.22 12.52
C HIS A 520 21.83 -6.63 13.70
N GLN A 521 22.19 -7.02 14.92
CA GLN A 521 21.53 -6.56 16.13
C GLN A 521 21.96 -5.15 16.57
N HIS A 522 23.06 -4.62 16.03
CA HIS A 522 23.62 -3.34 16.46
C HIS A 522 22.97 -2.10 15.85
N PHE A 523 22.09 -2.26 14.89
CA PHE A 523 21.51 -1.15 14.14
C PHE A 523 20.03 -0.92 14.44
N GLY A 524 19.50 -1.50 15.53
CA GLY A 524 18.06 -1.54 15.70
C GLY A 524 17.42 -2.28 14.55
N SER A 525 18.16 -3.25 14.01
CA SER A 525 17.73 -4.15 12.97
C SER A 525 16.34 -4.68 13.31
N PRO A 526 15.50 -4.90 12.30
CA PRO A 526 14.26 -5.65 12.44
C PRO A 526 14.46 -7.05 13.06
N PHE A 527 15.68 -7.45 13.35
CA PHE A 527 16.05 -8.72 13.97
C PHE A 527 16.22 -8.68 15.49
N ASP A 528 16.16 -7.53 16.12
CA ASP A 528 16.02 -7.45 17.57
C ASP A 528 14.53 -7.37 17.98
N ASP A 529 14.25 -7.48 19.28
CA ASP A 529 12.88 -7.39 19.77
C ASP A 529 12.25 -6.00 19.60
N SER A 530 13.05 -5.01 19.20
CA SER A 530 12.62 -3.64 18.89
C SER A 530 12.50 -3.40 17.39
N ARG A 531 12.16 -4.39 16.61
CA ARG A 531 12.14 -4.55 15.15
C ARG A 531 11.87 -3.31 14.29
N TYR A 532 11.45 -2.20 14.82
CA TYR A 532 10.74 -1.17 14.11
C TYR A 532 11.15 0.24 14.43
N LEU A 533 11.96 0.39 15.45
CA LEU A 533 12.51 1.67 15.82
C LEU A 533 14.01 1.46 15.96
N ALA A 534 14.72 1.60 14.85
CA ALA A 534 16.16 1.66 14.89
C ALA A 534 16.55 2.76 15.87
N GLU A 535 17.10 2.41 17.02
CA GLU A 535 17.85 3.39 17.79
C GLU A 535 19.04 3.77 16.94
N TYR A 536 18.96 4.94 16.36
CA TYR A 536 20.07 5.56 15.67
C TYR A 536 21.12 5.87 16.74
N THR A 537 21.94 4.89 17.06
CA THR A 537 23.14 5.17 17.80
C THR A 537 24.02 6.05 16.93
N SER A 538 24.39 7.19 17.45
CA SER A 538 25.30 8.13 16.85
C SER A 538 26.48 7.40 16.21
N VAL A 539 26.34 7.13 14.97
CA VAL A 539 27.30 6.89 13.93
C VAL A 539 28.72 6.59 14.36
N GLY A 540 28.95 5.33 14.61
CA GLY A 540 30.23 4.73 14.25
C GLY A 540 30.12 4.22 12.80
N VAL A 541 31.17 4.26 12.06
CA VAL A 541 31.24 3.65 10.73
C VAL A 541 30.81 2.19 10.86
N MET A 542 29.72 1.83 10.20
CA MET A 542 29.19 0.49 10.22
C MET A 542 30.18 -0.48 9.60
N SER A 543 30.73 -1.40 10.36
CA SER A 543 31.53 -2.50 9.84
C SER A 543 30.65 -3.70 9.62
N TYR A 544 30.25 -3.96 8.39
CA TYR A 544 29.51 -5.18 8.04
C TYR A 544 30.43 -6.38 7.97
N LYS A 545 30.03 -7.47 8.61
CA LYS A 545 30.50 -8.77 8.22
C LYS A 545 29.54 -9.33 7.17
N PRO A 546 30.01 -9.59 5.94
CA PRO A 546 29.13 -10.16 4.92
C PRO A 546 28.55 -11.49 5.42
N ALA A 547 27.22 -11.57 5.51
CA ALA A 547 26.56 -12.84 5.64
C ALA A 547 26.80 -13.62 4.34
N PRO A 548 27.31 -14.83 4.35
CA PRO A 548 27.37 -15.65 3.16
C PRO A 548 25.95 -16.09 2.84
N GLY A 549 25.24 -15.31 2.05
CA GLY A 549 23.85 -15.56 1.73
C GLY A 549 23.69 -15.94 0.27
N ASN A 550 23.21 -17.14 0.01
CA ASN A 550 22.54 -17.48 -1.23
C ASN A 550 21.10 -17.04 -1.09
N THR A 551 20.54 -16.42 -2.14
CA THR A 551 19.12 -16.15 -2.21
C THR A 551 18.45 -17.22 -3.05
N THR A 552 17.39 -17.84 -2.52
CA THR A 552 16.55 -18.79 -3.25
C THR A 552 15.30 -18.11 -3.78
N ASP A 553 14.45 -18.87 -4.46
CA ASP A 553 13.15 -18.41 -4.95
C ASP A 553 12.34 -17.74 -3.84
N GLY A 554 11.63 -16.67 -4.19
CA GLY A 554 10.74 -15.98 -3.28
C GLY A 554 9.52 -16.80 -2.90
N THR A 555 8.91 -16.46 -1.78
CA THR A 555 7.78 -17.17 -1.17
C THR A 555 6.59 -16.25 -0.95
N LEU A 556 5.43 -16.85 -0.71
CA LEU A 556 4.20 -16.18 -0.28
C LEU A 556 4.00 -16.43 1.21
N ALA A 557 3.50 -15.44 1.94
CA ALA A 557 2.86 -15.63 3.24
C ALA A 557 1.44 -15.06 3.21
N VAL A 558 0.54 -15.73 3.89
CA VAL A 558 -0.85 -15.31 4.11
C VAL A 558 -1.07 -15.33 5.62
N GLU A 559 -1.12 -14.16 6.18
CA GLU A 559 -1.07 -13.88 7.61
C GLU A 559 -2.47 -13.55 8.09
N MET A 560 -3.19 -14.60 8.53
CA MET A 560 -4.56 -14.49 9.01
C MET A 560 -4.60 -13.78 10.36
N ASN A 561 -5.35 -12.72 10.45
CA ASN A 561 -5.63 -11.99 11.67
C ASN A 561 -6.69 -12.76 12.49
N LYS A 562 -6.32 -13.25 13.65
CA LYS A 562 -7.21 -14.04 14.51
C LYS A 562 -7.96 -13.20 15.54
N GLY A 563 -7.89 -11.88 15.43
CA GLY A 563 -8.48 -11.01 16.43
C GLY A 563 -7.92 -11.23 17.83
N GLY A 564 -8.72 -11.03 18.85
CA GLY A 564 -8.34 -11.31 20.24
C GLY A 564 -8.79 -10.24 21.26
N ASN A 565 -8.96 -9.00 20.82
CA ASN A 565 -9.32 -7.89 21.71
C ASN A 565 -10.84 -7.72 21.91
N GLY A 566 -11.66 -8.46 21.13
CA GLY A 566 -13.12 -8.41 21.17
C GLY A 566 -13.70 -7.07 20.70
N ASN A 567 -13.01 -6.34 19.84
CA ASN A 567 -13.55 -5.21 19.12
C ASN A 567 -14.46 -5.68 17.98
N ASN A 568 -15.41 -4.83 17.61
CA ASN A 568 -16.34 -5.07 16.52
C ASN A 568 -15.85 -4.41 15.23
N SER A 569 -16.38 -4.86 14.10
CA SER A 569 -16.15 -4.28 12.77
C SER A 569 -17.41 -4.29 11.92
N ALA A 570 -17.36 -3.61 10.77
CA ALA A 570 -18.33 -3.72 9.69
C ALA A 570 -17.56 -3.68 8.36
N ALA A 571 -18.06 -4.42 7.35
CA ALA A 571 -17.45 -4.46 6.03
C ALA A 571 -18.37 -3.81 4.98
N VAL A 572 -17.75 -3.12 4.01
CA VAL A 572 -18.46 -2.38 2.98
C VAL A 572 -17.87 -2.70 1.61
N ARG A 573 -18.72 -3.17 0.69
CA ARG A 573 -18.42 -3.21 -0.75
C ARG A 573 -19.22 -2.11 -1.42
N THR A 574 -18.57 -1.21 -2.11
CA THR A 574 -19.21 -0.20 -2.95
C THR A 574 -19.77 -0.83 -4.23
N LEU A 575 -20.94 -0.36 -4.68
CA LEU A 575 -21.56 -0.78 -5.92
C LEU A 575 -21.93 0.44 -6.75
N GLY A 576 -21.08 0.82 -7.69
CA GLY A 576 -21.39 1.85 -8.65
C GLY A 576 -22.51 1.43 -9.60
N ALA A 577 -23.34 2.37 -9.95
CA ALA A 577 -24.61 2.08 -10.62
C ALA A 577 -24.64 2.49 -12.11
N VAL A 578 -23.51 2.83 -12.73
CA VAL A 578 -23.43 3.10 -14.17
C VAL A 578 -23.99 1.91 -14.96
N GLY A 579 -24.91 2.20 -15.91
CA GLY A 579 -25.62 1.19 -16.68
C GLY A 579 -26.71 0.44 -15.92
N LEU A 580 -26.82 0.62 -14.61
CA LEU A 580 -27.89 0.04 -13.79
C LEU A 580 -28.99 1.05 -13.49
N VAL A 581 -28.62 2.27 -13.16
CA VAL A 581 -29.52 3.35 -12.79
C VAL A 581 -29.29 4.55 -13.68
N PRO A 582 -30.34 5.19 -14.23
CA PRO A 582 -30.19 6.43 -15.00
C PRO A 582 -29.56 7.55 -14.15
N GLY A 583 -28.59 8.25 -14.69
CA GLY A 583 -27.89 9.36 -14.00
C GLY A 583 -26.74 8.94 -13.09
N ALA A 584 -26.55 7.65 -12.84
CA ALA A 584 -25.41 7.13 -12.11
C ALA A 584 -24.09 7.38 -12.87
N LYS A 585 -23.02 7.65 -12.13
CA LYS A 585 -21.70 8.00 -12.67
C LYS A 585 -20.58 7.08 -12.18
N ALA A 586 -20.74 6.43 -11.04
CA ALA A 586 -19.70 5.58 -10.50
C ALA A 586 -19.57 4.26 -11.27
N ASN A 587 -18.33 3.88 -11.59
CA ASN A 587 -17.99 2.56 -12.11
C ASN A 587 -18.46 1.46 -11.16
N ARG A 588 -18.59 0.23 -11.66
CA ARG A 588 -19.22 -0.89 -10.95
C ARG A 588 -18.62 -1.18 -9.57
N ASP A 589 -17.31 -1.09 -9.43
CA ASP A 589 -16.61 -1.35 -8.16
C ASP A 589 -16.63 -0.15 -7.23
N GLY A 590 -17.06 1.03 -7.71
CA GLY A 590 -17.02 2.26 -6.94
C GLY A 590 -15.61 2.82 -6.73
N VAL A 591 -14.63 2.40 -7.55
CA VAL A 591 -13.26 2.92 -7.49
C VAL A 591 -13.28 4.44 -7.67
N GLY A 592 -12.56 5.15 -6.80
CA GLY A 592 -12.56 6.61 -6.70
C GLY A 592 -13.58 7.14 -5.69
N ALA A 593 -14.46 6.30 -5.13
CA ALA A 593 -15.32 6.70 -4.01
C ALA A 593 -14.51 6.84 -2.72
N VAL A 594 -14.99 7.69 -1.81
CA VAL A 594 -14.48 7.82 -0.44
C VAL A 594 -15.55 7.35 0.52
N VAL A 595 -15.25 6.29 1.25
CA VAL A 595 -16.15 5.72 2.26
C VAL A 595 -15.79 6.29 3.63
N GLY A 596 -16.75 6.94 4.27
CA GLY A 596 -16.65 7.40 5.64
C GLY A 596 -17.47 6.51 6.55
N PHE A 597 -16.86 5.97 7.59
CA PHE A 597 -17.56 5.21 8.61
C PHE A 597 -17.38 5.86 9.98
N THR A 598 -18.50 6.11 10.66
CA THR A 598 -18.52 6.73 11.99
C THR A 598 -19.17 5.77 12.97
N PRO A 599 -18.40 4.98 13.73
CA PRO A 599 -18.94 4.20 14.83
C PRO A 599 -19.51 5.11 15.92
N ALA A 600 -20.54 4.66 16.62
CA ALA A 600 -21.16 5.44 17.69
C ALA A 600 -20.13 5.76 18.80
N GLY A 601 -19.88 7.06 19.01
CA GLY A 601 -18.93 7.54 20.02
C GLY A 601 -17.46 7.53 19.62
N LEU A 602 -17.12 7.17 18.36
CA LEU A 602 -15.78 7.23 17.80
C LEU A 602 -15.70 8.24 16.65
N PRO A 603 -14.50 8.71 16.27
CA PRO A 603 -14.32 9.55 15.09
C PRO A 603 -14.67 8.83 13.80
N THR A 604 -14.87 9.62 12.74
CA THR A 604 -15.04 9.09 11.38
C THR A 604 -13.72 8.56 10.85
N GLN A 605 -13.69 7.32 10.42
CA GLN A 605 -12.66 6.75 9.54
C GLN A 605 -12.99 7.15 8.11
N LEU A 606 -11.97 7.43 7.30
CA LEU A 606 -12.12 7.64 5.85
C LEU A 606 -11.19 6.67 5.14
N ASP A 607 -11.77 5.88 4.26
CA ASP A 607 -11.04 4.94 3.43
C ASP A 607 -11.44 5.13 1.95
N PRO A 608 -10.52 5.55 1.07
CA PRO A 608 -10.80 5.67 -0.35
C PRO A 608 -10.76 4.29 -1.02
N VAL A 609 -11.69 4.05 -1.95
CA VAL A 609 -11.71 2.84 -2.77
C VAL A 609 -10.67 2.98 -3.88
N VAL A 610 -9.54 2.29 -3.74
CA VAL A 610 -8.37 2.44 -4.62
C VAL A 610 -7.99 1.10 -5.24
N ALA A 611 -8.03 1.03 -6.56
CA ALA A 611 -7.59 -0.13 -7.34
C ALA A 611 -6.11 0.01 -7.72
N GLY A 612 -5.22 -0.41 -6.82
CA GLY A 612 -3.77 -0.29 -6.94
C GLY A 612 -3.20 0.97 -6.28
N SER A 613 -2.52 0.80 -5.14
CA SER A 613 -1.87 1.91 -4.40
C SER A 613 -0.56 1.49 -3.74
N SER A 614 -0.47 0.26 -3.29
CA SER A 614 0.74 -0.33 -2.74
C SER A 614 1.79 -0.54 -3.84
N TYR A 615 3.03 -0.84 -3.44
CA TYR A 615 4.08 -1.18 -4.40
C TYR A 615 3.69 -2.43 -5.19
N ALA A 616 3.45 -2.25 -6.48
CA ALA A 616 3.09 -3.32 -7.41
C ALA A 616 1.88 -4.18 -6.99
N SER A 617 1.09 -3.75 -6.02
CA SER A 617 0.07 -4.57 -5.34
C SER A 617 -1.23 -3.79 -5.13
N GLN A 618 -2.31 -4.53 -4.82
CA GLN A 618 -3.64 -4.00 -4.58
C GLN A 618 -4.31 -4.70 -3.40
N ASN A 619 -4.83 -3.90 -2.47
CA ASN A 619 -5.72 -4.37 -1.40
C ASN A 619 -7.09 -4.79 -1.95
N SER A 620 -7.84 -5.54 -1.15
CA SER A 620 -9.26 -5.77 -1.43
C SER A 620 -10.02 -4.44 -1.62
N LEU A 621 -10.96 -4.41 -2.55
CA LEU A 621 -11.90 -3.29 -2.71
C LEU A 621 -13.05 -3.34 -1.67
N VAL A 622 -13.18 -4.45 -0.94
CA VAL A 622 -14.04 -4.53 0.26
C VAL A 622 -13.29 -3.93 1.44
N GLN A 623 -13.87 -2.90 2.02
CA GLN A 623 -13.26 -2.15 3.12
C GLN A 623 -13.80 -2.65 4.46
N THR A 624 -12.91 -2.92 5.42
CA THR A 624 -13.26 -3.31 6.79
C THR A 624 -12.98 -2.15 7.73
N PHE A 625 -14.00 -1.73 8.48
CA PHE A 625 -13.95 -0.63 9.43
C PHE A 625 -14.07 -1.14 10.86
N GLY A 626 -13.13 -0.82 11.70
CA GLY A 626 -13.24 -1.11 13.13
C GLY A 626 -14.27 -0.24 13.82
N MET A 627 -14.90 -0.80 14.81
CA MET A 627 -15.96 -0.16 15.59
C MET A 627 -15.62 -0.04 17.09
N GLY A 628 -14.45 -0.53 17.49
CA GLY A 628 -14.14 -0.65 18.90
C GLY A 628 -15.19 -1.49 19.63
N LYS A 629 -15.74 -0.95 20.71
CA LYS A 629 -16.85 -1.58 21.44
C LYS A 629 -18.25 -1.11 20.99
N SER A 630 -18.31 -0.25 19.97
CA SER A 630 -19.58 0.24 19.42
C SER A 630 -20.33 -0.89 18.71
N ARG A 631 -21.64 -0.87 18.81
CA ARG A 631 -22.52 -1.86 18.16
C ARG A 631 -23.18 -1.31 16.91
N THR A 632 -23.15 0.00 16.73
CA THR A 632 -23.78 0.67 15.58
C THR A 632 -22.87 1.76 15.04
N GLY A 633 -23.06 2.10 13.78
CA GLY A 633 -22.34 3.19 13.12
C GLY A 633 -23.15 3.80 11.98
N THR A 634 -22.58 4.80 11.35
CA THR A 634 -23.14 5.47 10.17
C THR A 634 -22.14 5.43 9.04
N LEU A 635 -22.57 4.98 7.87
CA LEU A 635 -21.81 5.03 6.61
C LEU A 635 -22.20 6.26 5.81
N GLU A 636 -21.21 6.89 5.21
CA GLU A 636 -21.38 7.92 4.18
C GLU A 636 -20.43 7.62 3.03
N VAL A 637 -20.94 7.67 1.80
CA VAL A 637 -20.12 7.47 0.61
C VAL A 637 -20.19 8.74 -0.25
N LEU A 638 -19.01 9.30 -0.54
CA LEU A 638 -18.81 10.28 -1.60
C LEU A 638 -18.40 9.53 -2.86
N TRP A 639 -19.28 9.55 -3.85
CA TRP A 639 -19.09 8.86 -5.13
C TRP A 639 -18.32 9.69 -6.15
N PRO A 640 -17.66 9.06 -7.14
CA PRO A 640 -17.26 9.75 -8.36
C PRO A 640 -18.42 10.56 -8.95
N GLY A 641 -18.15 11.82 -9.32
CA GLY A 641 -19.18 12.77 -9.74
C GLY A 641 -19.83 13.57 -8.59
N GLY A 642 -19.38 13.40 -7.34
CA GLY A 642 -19.71 14.27 -6.22
C GLY A 642 -21.01 13.97 -5.47
N VAL A 643 -21.69 12.89 -5.83
CA VAL A 643 -22.91 12.45 -5.13
C VAL A 643 -22.55 11.92 -3.74
N ARG A 644 -23.38 12.26 -2.73
CA ARG A 644 -23.22 11.75 -1.36
C ARG A 644 -24.45 10.96 -0.94
N ASN A 645 -24.22 9.75 -0.46
CA ASN A 645 -25.26 8.89 0.10
C ASN A 645 -24.90 8.47 1.53
N LYS A 646 -25.91 8.20 2.36
CA LYS A 646 -25.74 7.88 3.78
C LYS A 646 -26.62 6.72 4.20
N LEU A 647 -26.07 5.85 5.05
CA LEU A 647 -26.79 4.74 5.70
C LEU A 647 -26.58 4.81 7.21
N PHE A 648 -27.66 4.93 7.96
CA PHE A 648 -27.64 4.93 9.43
C PHE A 648 -27.78 3.53 10.00
N ASP A 649 -27.45 3.40 11.26
CA ASP A 649 -27.68 2.21 12.08
C ASP A 649 -27.09 0.92 11.51
N VAL A 650 -25.85 1.04 10.96
CA VAL A 650 -25.04 -0.12 10.55
C VAL A 650 -24.65 -0.90 11.79
N GLN A 651 -24.95 -2.20 11.78
CA GLN A 651 -24.71 -3.07 12.94
C GLN A 651 -23.29 -3.64 12.94
N ALA A 652 -22.78 -3.94 14.12
CA ALA A 652 -21.54 -4.69 14.27
C ALA A 652 -21.62 -6.07 13.60
N GLY A 653 -20.60 -6.45 12.86
CA GLY A 653 -20.53 -7.68 12.06
C GLY A 653 -21.28 -7.61 10.72
N GLU A 654 -21.88 -6.47 10.38
CA GLU A 654 -22.63 -6.34 9.13
C GLU A 654 -21.69 -6.20 7.92
N ARG A 655 -22.01 -6.94 6.85
CA ARG A 655 -21.36 -6.81 5.53
C ARG A 655 -22.36 -6.20 4.55
N ILE A 656 -22.03 -5.03 4.02
CA ILE A 656 -22.95 -4.19 3.26
C ILE A 656 -22.47 -4.02 1.83
N THR A 657 -23.32 -4.35 0.86
CA THR A 657 -23.17 -3.81 -0.48
C THR A 657 -23.86 -2.44 -0.52
N PHE A 658 -23.05 -1.38 -0.59
CA PHE A 658 -23.55 0.00 -0.60
C PHE A 658 -23.69 0.49 -2.04
N PRO A 659 -24.92 0.70 -2.55
CA PRO A 659 -25.12 1.12 -3.94
C PRO A 659 -25.01 2.64 -4.10
N GLU A 660 -24.56 3.08 -5.28
CA GLU A 660 -24.71 4.46 -5.71
C GLU A 660 -26.19 4.78 -5.94
N ILE A 661 -26.68 5.83 -5.30
CA ILE A 661 -27.97 6.45 -5.57
C ILE A 661 -27.69 7.82 -6.16
N PRO A 662 -28.00 8.08 -7.46
CA PRO A 662 -27.52 9.26 -8.20
C PRO A 662 -28.19 10.58 -7.78
N CYS A 663 -28.68 10.65 -6.55
CA CYS A 663 -29.24 11.84 -5.92
C CYS A 663 -28.50 12.08 -4.59
N SER A 664 -27.90 13.26 -4.47
CA SER A 664 -27.18 13.63 -3.26
C SER A 664 -28.13 14.16 -2.18
N TYR A 665 -27.99 13.65 -0.96
CA TYR A 665 -28.77 14.20 0.17
C TYR A 665 -28.36 15.65 0.51
N THR A 666 -27.20 16.10 0.00
CA THR A 666 -26.70 17.48 0.21
C THR A 666 -27.15 18.47 -0.86
N ASP A 667 -27.86 18.02 -1.90
CA ASP A 667 -28.29 18.88 -3.00
C ASP A 667 -29.42 19.82 -2.57
N LYS A 668 -29.07 21.09 -2.34
CA LYS A 668 -30.00 22.13 -1.91
C LYS A 668 -31.02 22.55 -3.00
N SER A 669 -30.83 22.14 -4.24
CA SER A 669 -31.76 22.46 -5.34
C SER A 669 -32.94 21.50 -5.44
N MET A 670 -32.85 20.33 -4.81
CA MET A 670 -33.92 19.33 -4.85
C MET A 670 -34.98 19.57 -3.80
N SER A 671 -36.26 19.38 -4.19
CA SER A 671 -37.36 19.27 -3.22
C SER A 671 -37.34 17.89 -2.56
N VAL A 672 -37.93 17.78 -1.36
CA VAL A 672 -38.11 16.48 -0.67
C VAL A 672 -38.82 15.46 -1.57
N ARG A 673 -39.83 15.93 -2.35
CA ARG A 673 -40.60 15.08 -3.27
C ARG A 673 -39.71 14.54 -4.39
N ASP A 674 -38.91 15.38 -5.04
CA ASP A 674 -38.07 15.00 -6.17
C ASP A 674 -36.94 14.09 -5.69
N TYR A 675 -36.32 14.42 -4.55
CA TYR A 675 -35.33 13.57 -3.91
C TYR A 675 -35.89 12.17 -3.57
N THR A 676 -37.08 12.11 -2.95
CA THR A 676 -37.75 10.84 -2.62
C THR A 676 -38.02 10.02 -3.87
N SER A 677 -38.52 10.67 -4.94
CA SER A 677 -38.78 9.99 -6.21
C SER A 677 -37.51 9.42 -6.84
N CYS A 678 -36.44 10.19 -6.83
CA CYS A 678 -35.12 9.76 -7.33
C CYS A 678 -34.58 8.57 -6.54
N VAL A 679 -34.58 8.64 -5.20
CA VAL A 679 -34.08 7.55 -4.33
C VAL A 679 -34.88 6.27 -4.57
N ARG A 680 -36.22 6.33 -4.55
CA ARG A 680 -37.06 5.16 -4.77
C ARG A 680 -36.87 4.57 -6.15
N GLY A 681 -36.91 5.40 -7.21
CA GLY A 681 -36.72 4.91 -8.57
C GLY A 681 -35.38 4.24 -8.80
N SER A 682 -34.32 4.77 -8.16
CA SER A 682 -32.98 4.18 -8.23
C SER A 682 -32.92 2.81 -7.54
N LEU A 683 -33.45 2.73 -6.32
CA LEU A 683 -33.44 1.50 -5.54
C LEU A 683 -34.35 0.42 -6.14
N ASP A 684 -35.51 0.80 -6.66
CA ASP A 684 -36.41 -0.10 -7.39
C ASP A 684 -35.74 -0.71 -8.63
N ALA A 685 -34.98 0.10 -9.37
CA ALA A 685 -34.18 -0.37 -10.51
C ALA A 685 -33.12 -1.39 -10.09
N LEU A 686 -32.44 -1.14 -8.97
CA LEU A 686 -31.43 -2.06 -8.43
C LEU A 686 -32.03 -3.36 -7.87
N VAL A 687 -33.19 -3.29 -7.23
CA VAL A 687 -33.95 -4.47 -6.77
C VAL A 687 -34.38 -5.31 -7.98
N HIS A 688 -34.96 -4.66 -9.02
CA HIS A 688 -35.38 -5.36 -10.23
C HIS A 688 -34.23 -6.09 -10.94
N LYS A 689 -33.01 -5.54 -10.86
CA LYS A 689 -31.78 -6.14 -11.40
C LYS A 689 -31.10 -7.13 -10.43
N GLY A 690 -31.71 -7.41 -9.27
CA GLY A 690 -31.17 -8.34 -8.26
C GLY A 690 -29.86 -7.88 -7.61
N LYS A 691 -29.57 -6.57 -7.63
CA LYS A 691 -28.34 -6.02 -7.06
C LYS A 691 -28.49 -5.61 -5.59
N VAL A 692 -29.71 -5.33 -5.16
CA VAL A 692 -30.07 -4.97 -3.78
C VAL A 692 -31.34 -5.73 -3.41
N SER A 693 -31.43 -6.23 -2.18
CA SER A 693 -32.67 -6.85 -1.68
C SER A 693 -33.74 -5.78 -1.37
N GLY A 694 -35.02 -6.17 -1.43
CA GLY A 694 -36.11 -5.24 -1.10
C GLY A 694 -36.04 -4.68 0.35
N SER A 695 -35.56 -5.48 1.31
CA SER A 695 -35.35 -5.03 2.68
C SER A 695 -34.24 -3.99 2.78
N MET A 696 -33.12 -4.19 2.07
CA MET A 696 -32.05 -3.21 2.01
C MET A 696 -32.47 -1.93 1.28
N ALA A 697 -33.23 -2.04 0.20
CA ALA A 697 -33.78 -0.86 -0.50
C ALA A 697 -34.67 -0.01 0.42
N ALA A 698 -35.51 -0.64 1.22
CA ALA A 698 -36.34 0.06 2.22
C ALA A 698 -35.46 0.78 3.28
N ARG A 699 -34.42 0.12 3.76
CA ARG A 699 -33.47 0.69 4.73
C ARG A 699 -32.69 1.87 4.14
N PHE A 700 -32.18 1.76 2.91
CA PHE A 700 -31.54 2.86 2.19
C PHE A 700 -32.50 4.02 1.96
N THR A 701 -33.76 3.74 1.59
CA THR A 701 -34.78 4.80 1.41
C THR A 701 -35.00 5.57 2.70
N SER A 702 -35.18 4.88 3.83
CA SER A 702 -35.36 5.51 5.13
C SER A 702 -34.17 6.36 5.54
N SER A 703 -32.94 5.81 5.37
CA SER A 703 -31.70 6.51 5.67
C SER A 703 -31.47 7.74 4.79
N ALA A 704 -31.75 7.62 3.50
CA ALA A 704 -31.61 8.72 2.55
C ALA A 704 -32.55 9.89 2.90
N LEU A 705 -33.81 9.62 3.22
CA LEU A 705 -34.79 10.64 3.63
C LEU A 705 -34.38 11.30 4.95
N LYS A 706 -33.90 10.53 5.91
CA LYS A 706 -33.39 11.06 7.19
C LYS A 706 -32.20 12.01 6.91
N ALA A 707 -31.21 11.58 6.12
CA ALA A 707 -30.05 12.37 5.78
C ALA A 707 -30.42 13.67 5.04
N PHE A 708 -31.35 13.59 4.09
CA PHE A 708 -31.86 14.75 3.36
C PHE A 708 -32.52 15.76 4.30
N ASN A 709 -33.42 15.31 5.19
CA ASN A 709 -34.09 16.17 6.15
C ASN A 709 -33.09 16.84 7.09
N GLU A 710 -32.12 16.09 7.64
CA GLU A 710 -31.06 16.66 8.49
C GLU A 710 -30.24 17.74 7.76
N ALA A 711 -29.86 17.47 6.50
CA ALA A 711 -29.08 18.43 5.70
C ALA A 711 -29.83 19.69 5.27
N HIS A 712 -31.16 19.67 5.28
CA HIS A 712 -32.03 20.79 4.83
C HIS A 712 -32.77 21.49 5.96
N GLN A 713 -32.52 21.11 7.23
CA GLN A 713 -33.03 21.88 8.37
C GLN A 713 -32.40 23.28 8.36
N PRO A 714 -33.19 24.33 8.58
CA PRO A 714 -32.63 25.66 8.80
C PRO A 714 -31.82 25.61 10.10
N GLY A 715 -30.53 26.01 10.02
CA GLY A 715 -29.61 26.09 11.15
C GLY A 715 -30.03 27.16 12.17
#